data_eff247559d55f92fc40899e88e138be8
#
_entry.id   eff247559d55f92fc40899e88e138be8
#
_cell.length_a   1.000
_cell.length_b   1.000
_cell.length_c   1.000
_cell.angle_alpha   90.00
_cell.angle_beta   90.00
_cell.angle_gamma   90.00
#
_symmetry.space_group_name_H-M   'P 1'
#
loop_
_entity.id
_entity.type
_entity.pdbx_description
1 polymer ?
#
loop_
_entity_poly.entity_id
_entity_poly.type
_entity_poly.pdbx_seq_one_letter_code
_entity_poly.pdbx_strand_id
1 'polypeptide(L)'
;MRRGIIFVCALLIGGMLNAKVKLPALWGDGMVLQQQAIVKLSGTTVPDKEVSVSVPWSLNTLTTISDKNTGKWSVDIATPQAGGPYEIKIIDGDTLTIKDVLIGEVWICSGQSNMEMPVKGFRGQPVWESQETILAADSTRNIRLFTVKRGYSSVPEDDVTGKWEKSAPEAVSNFSAVGYFYGELLNRILNIPVGVIHSSWSASNIETWCSKETLGEFEEISLEGISATNKNPNIVPTLLYNAMLHPLRDYGIKGMIWYQGESNTANPNLYQRLFTVWVEQNRKLFKNPALPIYYTEIAPIASPVTDPLQRAIFREKQLESMYQIPNVGMAFTGDLGSEKFIHAPQKKEIGHRLAYWALAKTYHVKGIAYAGPVFRSCLKKDGKFELIFDFADEGLNPENERLKGFQMAGSDGIFHEAQAEIVNGTSRVKVWCDSVDNPVELRYAFRNYMKGSLKNNAGLPAASFRVDLSDKAVANPLALGWKDVSASFHLPEYLKLYQSPVWLEGTRSHAYIAVLDANSKDKLLVTGSKTLQTPSRFYKQENAPSVILNAGFFNKDGSVSSICSDGKFIADNLPAVGRKWNGVMHTYYPTRSVFNFSDKNCSVGWVYQQNQKRYIYQLPSFNDIFAYPKPKPSEKYPAEPSSWNPENAIGGGPVLVKDGIICNTWAEELLDNAGGILPMECHPRSAIGVTTDGKIILFSCEGRNKEQKIPGLNLYQLARVMKSLGCVNAMNLDGGGSSCLLINGKPVFAPSDGKQRAVASVLIVK
;
A
#
# COMPACT_ATOMS: atom_id res chain seq x y z
N MET A 1 45.84 -0.73 88.74
CA MET A 1 45.70 -0.96 87.31
C MET A 1 44.30 -1.60 87.08
N ARG A 2 43.34 -0.80 86.68
CA ARG A 2 42.01 -1.26 86.28
C ARG A 2 41.84 -0.88 84.81
N ARG A 3 41.74 -1.88 83.93
CA ARG A 3 41.41 -1.68 82.49
C ARG A 3 39.89 -1.58 82.36
N GLY A 4 39.43 -0.41 81.92
CA GLY A 4 38.03 -0.24 81.51
C GLY A 4 37.87 -0.63 80.04
N ILE A 5 36.92 -1.52 79.80
CA ILE A 5 36.50 -1.94 78.46
C ILE A 5 35.37 -1.00 78.04
N ILE A 6 35.61 -0.19 76.98
CA ILE A 6 34.56 0.63 76.38
C ILE A 6 33.86 -0.18 75.31
N PHE A 7 32.58 -0.48 75.50
CA PHE A 7 31.70 -1.07 74.50
C PHE A 7 31.20 0.02 73.56
N VAL A 8 31.68 0.06 72.32
CA VAL A 8 31.12 0.91 71.30
C VAL A 8 29.95 0.15 70.65
N CYS A 9 28.72 0.53 70.97
CA CYS A 9 27.52 0.16 70.20
C CYS A 9 27.49 0.91 68.87
N ALA A 10 27.87 0.28 67.77
CA ALA A 10 27.64 0.76 66.45
C ALA A 10 26.13 0.62 66.12
N LEU A 11 25.36 1.68 66.20
CA LEU A 11 24.03 1.77 65.62
C LEU A 11 24.18 1.74 64.10
N LEU A 12 23.89 0.60 63.46
CA LEU A 12 23.61 0.49 62.06
C LEU A 12 22.26 1.17 61.79
N ILE A 13 22.28 2.47 61.45
CA ILE A 13 21.12 3.13 60.81
C ILE A 13 21.11 2.63 59.37
N GLY A 14 20.39 1.53 59.15
CA GLY A 14 19.98 1.10 57.82
C GLY A 14 19.01 2.14 57.23
N GLY A 15 19.56 3.14 56.55
CA GLY A 15 18.74 4.00 55.71
C GLY A 15 18.01 3.14 54.68
N MET A 16 16.74 2.90 54.90
CA MET A 16 15.87 2.39 53.86
C MET A 16 15.88 3.40 52.72
N LEU A 17 16.67 3.17 51.68
CA LEU A 17 16.53 3.82 50.38
C LEU A 17 15.16 3.41 49.85
N ASN A 18 14.12 4.20 50.19
CA ASN A 18 12.83 4.07 49.52
C ASN A 18 13.04 4.49 48.05
N ALA A 19 13.26 3.51 47.19
CA ALA A 19 13.25 3.77 45.77
C ALA A 19 11.81 4.11 45.38
N LYS A 20 11.58 5.38 45.03
CA LYS A 20 10.29 5.86 44.52
C LYS A 20 10.00 5.29 43.16
N VAL A 21 8.71 5.15 42.81
CA VAL A 21 8.26 4.84 41.46
C VAL A 21 8.98 5.74 40.45
N LYS A 22 9.57 5.11 39.44
CA LYS A 22 10.13 5.77 38.26
C LYS A 22 9.34 5.37 37.04
N LEU A 23 8.98 6.35 36.22
CA LEU A 23 8.22 6.14 34.99
C LEU A 23 9.11 6.43 33.79
N PRO A 24 8.91 5.70 32.66
CA PRO A 24 9.45 6.09 31.37
C PRO A 24 8.98 7.50 30.97
N ALA A 25 9.77 8.21 30.18
CA ALA A 25 9.56 9.63 29.86
C ALA A 25 8.20 9.96 29.21
N LEU A 26 7.59 8.99 28.52
CA LEU A 26 6.26 9.15 27.93
C LEU A 26 5.14 9.26 29.00
N TRP A 27 5.35 8.68 30.19
CA TRP A 27 4.40 8.70 31.30
C TRP A 27 4.68 9.89 32.22
N GLY A 28 4.22 11.07 31.83
CA GLY A 28 4.50 12.30 32.56
C GLY A 28 3.40 13.35 32.43
N ASP A 29 3.58 14.46 33.16
CA ASP A 29 2.64 15.59 33.13
C ASP A 29 2.40 16.10 31.71
N GLY A 30 1.16 16.41 31.40
CA GLY A 30 0.75 16.92 30.10
C GLY A 30 0.60 15.86 29.00
N MET A 31 0.75 14.57 29.31
CA MET A 31 0.63 13.49 28.32
C MET A 31 -0.79 13.39 27.75
N VAL A 32 -0.89 12.80 26.54
CA VAL A 32 -2.15 12.38 25.94
C VAL A 32 -2.19 10.85 25.87
N LEU A 33 -3.23 10.23 26.40
CA LEU A 33 -3.49 8.82 26.26
C LEU A 33 -4.47 8.57 25.10
N GLN A 34 -4.22 7.49 24.33
CA GLN A 34 -5.13 7.09 23.26
C GLN A 34 -6.53 6.80 23.82
N GLN A 35 -7.58 7.43 23.28
CA GLN A 35 -8.96 7.20 23.67
C GLN A 35 -9.48 5.83 23.27
N GLN A 36 -10.49 5.30 24.01
CA GLN A 36 -11.19 4.05 23.73
C GLN A 36 -10.22 2.88 23.44
N ALA A 37 -9.18 2.78 24.25
CA ALA A 37 -8.09 1.82 24.12
C ALA A 37 -7.72 1.22 25.48
N ILE A 38 -6.96 0.15 25.44
CA ILE A 38 -6.25 -0.35 26.61
C ILE A 38 -4.81 0.14 26.48
N VAL A 39 -4.38 1.00 27.40
CA VAL A 39 -3.01 1.50 27.48
C VAL A 39 -2.27 0.85 28.63
N LYS A 40 -1.00 0.47 28.40
CA LYS A 40 -0.20 -0.24 29.39
C LYS A 40 0.71 0.73 30.14
N LEU A 41 0.23 1.32 31.25
CA LEU A 41 1.07 2.10 32.15
C LEU A 41 2.10 1.22 32.83
N SER A 42 3.37 1.60 32.77
CA SER A 42 4.48 0.83 33.31
C SER A 42 5.51 1.71 34.01
N GLY A 43 6.33 1.09 34.85
CA GLY A 43 7.41 1.75 35.54
C GLY A 43 8.29 0.78 36.32
N THR A 44 9.15 1.32 37.17
CA THR A 44 9.97 0.56 38.11
C THR A 44 9.81 1.08 39.52
N THR A 45 9.91 0.21 40.50
CA THR A 45 9.97 0.51 41.93
C THR A 45 10.86 -0.53 42.64
N VAL A 46 10.81 -0.61 43.95
CA VAL A 46 11.47 -1.68 44.70
C VAL A 46 10.92 -3.04 44.28
N PRO A 47 11.77 -4.05 44.07
CA PRO A 47 11.31 -5.41 43.81
C PRO A 47 10.31 -5.95 44.85
N ASP A 48 9.35 -6.77 44.37
CA ASP A 48 8.33 -7.42 45.17
C ASP A 48 7.44 -6.42 45.96
N LYS A 49 7.20 -5.24 45.37
CA LYS A 49 6.40 -4.16 45.95
C LYS A 49 5.02 -4.10 45.28
N GLU A 50 3.98 -3.97 46.10
CA GLU A 50 2.64 -3.65 45.57
C GLU A 50 2.61 -2.21 45.03
N VAL A 51 2.07 -2.04 43.83
CA VAL A 51 1.83 -0.77 43.17
C VAL A 51 0.36 -0.65 42.86
N SER A 52 -0.25 0.43 43.33
CA SER A 52 -1.66 0.77 43.08
C SER A 52 -1.76 1.97 42.14
N VAL A 53 -2.65 1.88 41.15
CA VAL A 53 -2.91 2.96 40.19
C VAL A 53 -4.39 3.32 40.22
N SER A 54 -4.69 4.59 40.47
CA SER A 54 -6.06 5.12 40.43
C SER A 54 -6.19 6.17 39.33
N VAL A 55 -7.29 6.09 38.58
CA VAL A 55 -7.66 6.98 37.49
C VAL A 55 -9.06 7.53 37.73
N PRO A 56 -9.33 8.82 37.46
CA PRO A 56 -10.60 9.45 37.86
C PRO A 56 -11.83 8.97 37.05
N TRP A 57 -11.61 8.28 35.93
CA TRP A 57 -12.68 7.71 35.10
C TRP A 57 -13.02 6.26 35.44
N SER A 58 -12.41 5.69 36.49
CA SER A 58 -12.72 4.34 37.01
C SER A 58 -12.86 4.39 38.52
N LEU A 59 -13.87 3.70 39.05
CA LEU A 59 -14.05 3.52 40.49
C LEU A 59 -13.08 2.49 41.08
N ASN A 60 -12.52 1.63 40.23
CA ASN A 60 -11.62 0.58 40.64
C ASN A 60 -10.17 1.05 40.62
N THR A 61 -9.47 0.83 41.73
CA THR A 61 -8.01 0.94 41.78
C THR A 61 -7.39 -0.30 41.17
N LEU A 62 -6.45 -0.11 40.24
CA LEU A 62 -5.69 -1.21 39.62
C LEU A 62 -4.48 -1.52 40.51
N THR A 63 -4.23 -2.78 40.81
CA THR A 63 -3.09 -3.20 41.62
C THR A 63 -2.23 -4.23 40.88
N THR A 64 -0.93 -4.18 41.10
CA THR A 64 0.05 -5.15 40.61
C THR A 64 1.21 -5.27 41.58
N ILE A 65 2.01 -6.33 41.46
CA ILE A 65 3.24 -6.50 42.22
C ILE A 65 4.41 -6.35 41.27
N SER A 66 5.40 -5.53 41.64
CA SER A 66 6.63 -5.37 40.84
C SER A 66 7.42 -6.67 40.79
N ASP A 67 8.07 -6.92 39.67
CA ASP A 67 8.92 -8.09 39.46
C ASP A 67 10.02 -8.18 40.54
N LYS A 68 10.14 -9.35 41.14
CA LYS A 68 11.05 -9.59 42.29
C LYS A 68 12.55 -9.42 41.98
N ASN A 69 12.96 -9.40 40.72
CA ASN A 69 14.35 -9.26 40.31
C ASN A 69 14.64 -7.88 39.75
N THR A 70 13.72 -7.30 38.98
CA THR A 70 13.92 -6.07 38.21
C THR A 70 13.19 -4.86 38.77
N GLY A 71 12.20 -5.06 39.64
CA GLY A 71 11.32 -4.00 40.11
C GLY A 71 10.37 -3.43 39.06
N LYS A 72 10.33 -4.00 37.83
CA LYS A 72 9.42 -3.59 36.77
C LYS A 72 7.97 -3.96 37.12
N TRP A 73 7.05 -3.06 36.81
CA TRP A 73 5.62 -3.28 36.98
C TRP A 73 4.83 -2.71 35.80
N SER A 74 3.63 -3.20 35.58
CA SER A 74 2.69 -2.63 34.60
C SER A 74 1.25 -2.93 34.98
N VAL A 75 0.34 -2.02 34.57
CA VAL A 75 -1.11 -2.19 34.64
C VAL A 75 -1.75 -1.78 33.33
N ASP A 76 -2.80 -2.47 32.94
CA ASP A 76 -3.59 -2.15 31.76
C ASP A 76 -4.74 -1.21 32.16
N ILE A 77 -4.82 -0.03 31.57
CA ILE A 77 -5.81 1.01 31.85
C ILE A 77 -6.74 1.11 30.65
N ALA A 78 -8.02 0.87 30.84
CA ALA A 78 -9.04 1.19 29.84
C ALA A 78 -9.32 2.70 29.83
N THR A 79 -9.13 3.34 28.68
CA THR A 79 -9.38 4.77 28.52
C THR A 79 -10.78 5.04 27.97
N PRO A 80 -11.51 6.05 28.46
CA PRO A 80 -12.82 6.46 27.95
C PRO A 80 -12.71 7.24 26.63
N GLN A 81 -13.79 7.88 26.21
CA GLN A 81 -13.79 8.88 25.14
C GLN A 81 -12.92 10.10 25.53
N ALA A 82 -12.53 10.86 24.49
CA ALA A 82 -11.71 12.05 24.62
C ALA A 82 -12.20 13.01 25.71
N GLY A 83 -11.28 13.55 26.48
CA GLY A 83 -11.57 14.48 27.59
C GLY A 83 -10.34 14.82 28.41
N GLY A 84 -10.58 15.41 29.58
CA GLY A 84 -9.54 15.88 30.50
C GLY A 84 -9.59 17.39 30.70
N PRO A 85 -8.62 17.97 31.46
CA PRO A 85 -7.46 17.28 32.03
C PRO A 85 -7.79 16.42 33.26
N TYR A 86 -7.02 15.34 33.42
CA TYR A 86 -7.15 14.40 34.54
C TYR A 86 -5.85 14.30 35.35
N GLU A 87 -5.94 13.68 36.54
CA GLU A 87 -4.78 13.27 37.32
C GLU A 87 -4.77 11.76 37.52
N ILE A 88 -3.61 11.15 37.36
CA ILE A 88 -3.38 9.72 37.63
C ILE A 88 -2.51 9.61 38.88
N LYS A 89 -2.95 8.82 39.86
CA LYS A 89 -2.19 8.56 41.10
C LYS A 89 -1.61 7.18 41.09
N ILE A 90 -0.32 7.06 41.39
CA ILE A 90 0.44 5.82 41.50
C ILE A 90 1.02 5.77 42.92
N ILE A 91 0.77 4.67 43.61
CA ILE A 91 1.10 4.50 45.02
C ILE A 91 1.90 3.20 45.18
N ASP A 92 3.08 3.30 45.77
CA ASP A 92 3.94 2.20 46.18
C ASP A 92 4.38 2.31 47.66
N GLY A 93 3.61 3.05 48.46
CA GLY A 93 3.92 3.54 49.77
C GLY A 93 4.00 5.08 49.78
N ASP A 94 4.69 5.65 48.82
CA ASP A 94 4.59 7.06 48.45
C ASP A 94 3.59 7.27 47.32
N THR A 95 3.08 8.52 47.15
CA THR A 95 2.16 8.86 46.06
C THR A 95 2.85 9.69 44.99
N LEU A 96 2.91 9.16 43.77
CA LEU A 96 3.27 9.90 42.56
C LEU A 96 2.00 10.34 41.83
N THR A 97 1.84 11.60 41.51
CA THR A 97 0.70 12.11 40.73
C THR A 97 1.16 12.64 39.40
N ILE A 98 0.62 12.08 38.31
CA ILE A 98 0.77 12.64 36.97
C ILE A 98 -0.38 13.59 36.71
N LYS A 99 -0.07 14.82 36.33
CA LYS A 99 -1.05 15.92 36.17
C LYS A 99 -1.27 16.31 34.72
N ASP A 100 -2.38 17.00 34.45
CA ASP A 100 -2.74 17.55 33.14
C ASP A 100 -2.81 16.47 32.05
N VAL A 101 -3.31 15.27 32.41
CA VAL A 101 -3.46 14.13 31.49
C VAL A 101 -4.69 14.35 30.61
N LEU A 102 -4.51 14.31 29.30
CA LEU A 102 -5.60 14.35 28.33
C LEU A 102 -5.86 12.94 27.77
N ILE A 103 -7.10 12.67 27.39
CA ILE A 103 -7.49 11.51 26.61
C ILE A 103 -7.90 11.99 25.22
N GLY A 104 -7.32 11.44 24.16
CA GLY A 104 -7.54 11.89 22.79
C GLY A 104 -6.89 10.96 21.78
N GLU A 105 -6.43 11.50 20.67
CA GLU A 105 -5.76 10.76 19.62
C GLU A 105 -4.24 10.89 19.70
N VAL A 106 -3.52 9.78 19.68
CA VAL A 106 -2.05 9.79 19.76
C VAL A 106 -1.45 9.28 18.45
N TRP A 107 -0.58 10.08 17.86
CA TRP A 107 0.10 9.76 16.60
C TRP A 107 1.61 9.87 16.75
N ILE A 108 2.33 8.92 16.14
CA ILE A 108 3.79 9.02 15.99
C ILE A 108 4.11 9.63 14.62
N CYS A 109 4.98 10.64 14.58
CA CYS A 109 5.59 11.15 13.37
C CYS A 109 7.08 10.79 13.36
N SER A 110 7.50 10.04 12.33
CA SER A 110 8.85 9.48 12.25
C SER A 110 9.41 9.57 10.83
N GLY A 111 10.74 9.40 10.70
CA GLY A 111 11.43 9.47 9.43
C GLY A 111 12.79 10.14 9.49
N GLN A 112 13.14 10.89 8.43
CA GLN A 112 14.41 11.58 8.32
C GLN A 112 14.24 13.12 8.33
N SER A 113 15.20 13.85 7.78
CA SER A 113 15.29 15.32 7.85
C SER A 113 14.02 16.06 7.43
N ASN A 114 13.27 15.58 6.45
CA ASN A 114 12.01 16.19 6.03
C ASN A 114 10.89 16.05 7.06
N MET A 115 10.91 15.01 7.91
CA MET A 115 10.05 14.91 9.10
C MET A 115 10.64 15.68 10.28
N GLU A 116 11.96 15.68 10.43
CA GLU A 116 12.65 16.33 11.56
C GLU A 116 12.61 17.85 11.48
N MET A 117 12.52 18.43 10.28
CA MET A 117 12.55 19.88 10.05
C MET A 117 11.54 20.62 10.93
N PRO A 118 12.02 21.49 11.85
CA PRO A 118 11.13 22.20 12.77
C PRO A 118 10.31 23.30 12.08
N VAL A 119 9.24 23.75 12.70
CA VAL A 119 8.39 24.83 12.15
C VAL A 119 9.20 26.09 11.82
N LYS A 120 10.20 26.44 12.63
CA LYS A 120 11.11 27.57 12.34
C LYS A 120 12.05 27.34 11.14
N GLY A 121 12.07 26.13 10.56
CA GLY A 121 12.98 25.74 9.49
C GLY A 121 14.38 25.34 9.98
N PHE A 122 15.20 24.86 9.06
CA PHE A 122 16.64 24.70 9.26
C PHE A 122 17.40 25.97 8.84
N ARG A 123 18.64 26.10 9.29
CA ARG A 123 19.47 27.27 8.89
C ARG A 123 19.58 27.37 7.37
N GLY A 124 19.11 28.49 6.82
CA GLY A 124 19.10 28.75 5.38
C GLY A 124 18.03 27.98 4.58
N GLN A 125 17.15 27.26 5.25
CA GLN A 125 16.06 26.48 4.62
C GLN A 125 14.75 26.78 5.34
N PRO A 126 13.87 27.60 4.77
CA PRO A 126 12.65 28.05 5.44
C PRO A 126 11.55 26.98 5.43
N VAL A 127 10.62 27.10 6.36
CA VAL A 127 9.26 26.58 6.26
C VAL A 127 8.35 27.76 5.96
N TRP A 128 7.50 27.65 4.95
CA TRP A 128 6.55 28.71 4.61
C TRP A 128 5.52 28.88 5.72
N GLU A 129 5.06 30.11 5.90
CA GLU A 129 4.11 30.51 6.96
C GLU A 129 4.60 30.18 8.40
N SER A 130 5.92 30.02 8.61
CA SER A 130 6.45 29.62 9.92
C SER A 130 6.19 30.66 11.00
N GLN A 131 6.34 31.96 10.70
CA GLN A 131 6.12 33.02 11.68
C GLN A 131 4.66 33.13 12.10
N GLU A 132 3.74 33.13 11.15
CA GLU A 132 2.29 33.14 11.40
C GLU A 132 1.89 31.92 12.24
N THR A 133 2.44 30.75 11.91
CA THR A 133 2.17 29.50 12.62
C THR A 133 2.66 29.57 14.07
N ILE A 134 3.88 30.09 14.30
CA ILE A 134 4.45 30.21 15.64
C ILE A 134 3.65 31.23 16.47
N LEU A 135 3.31 32.39 15.88
CA LEU A 135 2.53 33.44 16.57
C LEU A 135 1.09 33.01 16.87
N ALA A 136 0.49 32.18 16.01
CA ALA A 136 -0.84 31.62 16.18
C ALA A 136 -0.87 30.39 17.13
N ALA A 137 0.29 29.94 17.61
CA ALA A 137 0.38 28.80 18.52
C ALA A 137 -0.26 29.16 19.88
N ASP A 138 -1.14 28.29 20.36
CA ASP A 138 -1.95 28.53 21.56
C ASP A 138 -1.85 27.34 22.51
N SER A 139 -1.30 27.57 23.68
CA SER A 139 -1.13 26.58 24.75
C SER A 139 -2.44 26.08 25.36
N THR A 140 -3.57 26.79 25.11
CA THR A 140 -4.90 26.39 25.57
C THR A 140 -5.54 25.34 24.63
N ARG A 141 -5.07 25.24 23.39
CA ARG A 141 -5.47 24.15 22.51
C ARG A 141 -5.01 22.82 23.09
N ASN A 142 -5.88 21.83 23.02
CA ASN A 142 -5.58 20.50 23.52
C ASN A 142 -4.67 19.72 22.56
N ILE A 143 -3.56 20.34 22.17
CA ILE A 143 -2.47 19.71 21.41
C ILE A 143 -1.27 19.55 22.35
N ARG A 144 -0.70 18.37 22.38
CA ARG A 144 0.51 18.06 23.15
C ARG A 144 1.58 17.50 22.24
N LEU A 145 2.79 17.95 22.44
CA LEU A 145 3.95 17.68 21.62
C LEU A 145 5.00 16.95 22.44
N PHE A 146 5.49 15.82 21.95
CA PHE A 146 6.57 15.07 22.57
C PHE A 146 7.69 14.84 21.56
N THR A 147 8.89 15.37 21.82
CA THR A 147 10.05 15.12 20.98
C THR A 147 10.97 14.10 21.63
N VAL A 148 11.13 12.93 20.98
CA VAL A 148 12.15 11.95 21.33
C VAL A 148 13.51 12.53 20.97
N LYS A 149 14.38 12.73 21.97
CA LYS A 149 15.76 13.16 21.72
C LYS A 149 16.51 12.07 20.96
N ARG A 150 17.40 12.50 20.05
CA ARG A 150 18.23 11.58 19.28
C ARG A 150 19.01 10.64 20.19
N GLY A 151 18.88 9.36 19.95
CA GLY A 151 19.55 8.27 20.65
C GLY A 151 19.78 7.09 19.73
N TYR A 152 20.76 6.28 20.02
CA TYR A 152 21.06 5.05 19.28
C TYR A 152 21.61 3.99 20.23
N SER A 153 21.30 2.74 19.94
CA SER A 153 21.72 1.60 20.77
C SER A 153 21.87 0.34 19.94
N SER A 154 22.83 -0.50 20.28
CA SER A 154 23.00 -1.82 19.66
C SER A 154 22.02 -2.86 20.19
N VAL A 155 21.29 -2.55 21.26
CA VAL A 155 20.25 -3.39 21.87
C VAL A 155 18.96 -2.58 22.06
N PRO A 156 17.79 -3.22 22.08
CA PRO A 156 16.52 -2.52 22.34
C PRO A 156 16.51 -1.87 23.74
N GLU A 157 16.20 -0.58 23.79
CA GLU A 157 16.03 0.18 25.02
C GLU A 157 14.57 0.13 25.51
N ASP A 158 14.38 0.41 26.81
CA ASP A 158 13.06 0.42 27.44
C ASP A 158 12.46 1.83 27.59
N ASP A 159 13.27 2.89 27.41
CA ASP A 159 12.85 4.27 27.58
C ASP A 159 13.50 5.21 26.55
N VAL A 160 12.91 6.37 26.40
CA VAL A 160 13.40 7.47 25.56
C VAL A 160 13.70 8.69 26.44
N THR A 161 14.43 9.65 25.88
CA THR A 161 14.57 10.97 26.51
C THR A 161 13.64 11.96 25.82
N GLY A 162 12.78 12.63 26.59
CA GLY A 162 11.84 13.63 26.10
C GLY A 162 10.90 14.11 27.21
N LYS A 163 10.01 15.02 26.86
CA LYS A 163 8.92 15.50 27.75
C LYS A 163 7.74 15.95 26.90
N TRP A 164 6.54 15.89 27.46
CA TRP A 164 5.36 16.49 26.87
C TRP A 164 5.37 18.02 27.05
N GLU A 165 4.99 18.72 26.00
CA GLU A 165 4.90 20.18 25.97
C GLU A 165 3.56 20.60 25.38
N LYS A 166 2.97 21.69 25.93
CA LYS A 166 1.80 22.34 25.33
C LYS A 166 2.20 23.02 24.02
N SER A 167 1.24 23.21 23.12
CA SER A 167 1.46 23.89 21.83
C SER A 167 1.65 25.42 21.99
N ALA A 168 2.60 25.81 22.85
CA ALA A 168 3.04 27.20 22.99
C ALA A 168 4.01 27.59 21.86
N PRO A 169 4.18 28.90 21.56
CA PRO A 169 5.05 29.38 20.49
C PRO A 169 6.45 28.79 20.48
N GLU A 170 7.10 28.66 21.62
CA GLU A 170 8.45 28.10 21.74
C GLU A 170 8.47 26.61 21.40
N ALA A 171 7.54 25.82 21.94
CA ALA A 171 7.43 24.40 21.68
C ALA A 171 7.14 24.14 20.20
N VAL A 172 6.16 24.85 19.63
CA VAL A 172 5.79 24.74 18.21
C VAL A 172 6.95 25.11 17.29
N SER A 173 7.68 26.19 17.60
CA SER A 173 8.84 26.64 16.82
C SER A 173 9.89 25.54 16.64
N ASN A 174 10.10 24.71 17.66
CA ASN A 174 11.13 23.67 17.71
C ASN A 174 10.61 22.28 17.32
N PHE A 175 9.30 22.11 17.15
CA PHE A 175 8.70 20.81 16.83
C PHE A 175 8.69 20.53 15.33
N SER A 176 8.63 19.25 14.93
CA SER A 176 8.42 18.82 13.53
C SER A 176 7.31 19.62 12.87
N ALA A 177 7.62 20.32 11.80
CA ALA A 177 6.61 21.10 11.06
C ALA A 177 5.51 20.20 10.48
N VAL A 178 5.87 19.09 9.85
CA VAL A 178 4.89 18.14 9.28
C VAL A 178 4.04 17.53 10.39
N GLY A 179 4.66 17.10 11.50
CA GLY A 179 3.95 16.56 12.67
C GLY A 179 3.00 17.57 13.31
N TYR A 180 3.41 18.82 13.43
CA TYR A 180 2.58 19.89 14.00
C TYR A 180 1.36 20.19 13.11
N PHE A 181 1.57 20.46 11.80
CA PHE A 181 0.45 20.76 10.90
C PHE A 181 -0.52 19.59 10.75
N TYR A 182 -0.02 18.35 10.82
CA TYR A 182 -0.86 17.16 10.88
C TYR A 182 -1.75 17.14 12.13
N GLY A 183 -1.14 17.27 13.30
CA GLY A 183 -1.84 17.24 14.58
C GLY A 183 -2.79 18.43 14.78
N GLU A 184 -2.40 19.62 14.31
CA GLU A 184 -3.24 20.84 14.36
C GLU A 184 -4.52 20.66 13.54
N LEU A 185 -4.41 20.14 12.31
CA LEU A 185 -5.58 19.91 11.46
C LEU A 185 -6.51 18.84 12.07
N LEU A 186 -5.96 17.75 12.60
CA LEU A 186 -6.77 16.73 13.30
C LEU A 186 -7.49 17.32 14.51
N ASN A 187 -6.79 18.07 15.39
CA ASN A 187 -7.39 18.70 16.56
C ASN A 187 -8.53 19.63 16.15
N ARG A 188 -8.32 20.47 15.13
CA ARG A 188 -9.31 21.44 14.66
C ARG A 188 -10.56 20.77 14.07
N ILE A 189 -10.41 19.70 13.29
CA ILE A 189 -11.54 19.04 12.60
C ILE A 189 -12.28 18.09 13.53
N LEU A 190 -11.56 17.33 14.36
CA LEU A 190 -12.17 16.36 15.27
C LEU A 190 -12.64 17.00 16.58
N ASN A 191 -12.11 18.16 16.92
CA ASN A 191 -12.39 18.91 18.17
C ASN A 191 -12.12 18.06 19.44
N ILE A 192 -11.02 17.30 19.44
CA ILE A 192 -10.56 16.45 20.55
C ILE A 192 -9.07 16.67 20.82
N PRO A 193 -8.57 16.30 22.02
CA PRO A 193 -7.14 16.34 22.28
C PRO A 193 -6.32 15.50 21.30
N VAL A 194 -5.15 16.01 20.90
CA VAL A 194 -4.21 15.31 20.02
C VAL A 194 -2.80 15.36 20.61
N GLY A 195 -2.21 14.19 20.80
CA GLY A 195 -0.80 14.02 21.16
C GLY A 195 0.02 13.61 19.94
N VAL A 196 1.10 14.34 19.66
CA VAL A 196 2.03 14.01 18.57
C VAL A 196 3.39 13.68 19.15
N ILE A 197 3.85 12.43 18.94
CA ILE A 197 5.16 11.95 19.35
C ILE A 197 6.09 12.01 18.14
N HIS A 198 7.09 12.88 18.19
CA HIS A 198 8.08 13.05 17.12
C HIS A 198 9.33 12.21 17.41
N SER A 199 9.68 11.31 16.50
CA SER A 199 10.86 10.44 16.54
C SER A 199 11.49 10.34 15.16
N SER A 200 12.45 11.22 14.84
CA SER A 200 13.13 11.25 13.54
C SER A 200 14.59 11.64 13.67
N TRP A 201 15.38 11.33 12.62
CA TRP A 201 16.79 11.68 12.55
C TRP A 201 17.21 11.95 11.10
N SER A 202 17.77 13.14 10.85
CA SER A 202 18.24 13.58 9.53
C SER A 202 19.18 12.58 8.87
N ALA A 203 19.06 12.44 7.55
CA ALA A 203 19.87 11.55 6.71
C ALA A 203 19.86 10.08 7.16
N SER A 204 18.82 9.63 7.87
CA SER A 204 18.66 8.21 8.18
C SER A 204 18.09 7.44 6.99
N ASN A 205 18.58 6.23 6.78
CA ASN A 205 17.97 5.25 5.87
C ASN A 205 16.97 4.36 6.63
N ILE A 206 16.09 3.66 5.89
CA ILE A 206 15.01 2.87 6.51
C ILE A 206 15.55 1.72 7.36
N GLU A 207 16.70 1.15 7.00
CA GLU A 207 17.34 0.01 7.67
C GLU A 207 17.63 0.28 9.15
N THR A 208 18.01 1.52 9.49
CA THR A 208 18.27 1.88 10.88
C THR A 208 17.01 1.90 11.77
N TRP A 209 15.81 2.01 11.14
CA TRP A 209 14.50 1.97 11.79
C TRP A 209 13.85 0.59 11.81
N CYS A 210 14.58 -0.43 11.38
CA CYS A 210 14.15 -1.83 11.39
C CYS A 210 14.82 -2.62 12.52
N SER A 211 14.13 -3.63 13.07
CA SER A 211 14.71 -4.55 14.04
C SER A 211 15.68 -5.53 13.37
N LYS A 212 16.56 -6.11 14.16
CA LYS A 212 17.47 -7.16 13.70
C LYS A 212 16.70 -8.38 13.14
N GLU A 213 15.59 -8.74 13.78
CA GLU A 213 14.71 -9.83 13.33
C GLU A 213 14.14 -9.52 11.92
N THR A 214 13.64 -8.30 11.71
CA THR A 214 13.07 -7.87 10.44
C THR A 214 14.10 -7.85 9.32
N LEU A 215 15.30 -7.36 9.58
CA LEU A 215 16.36 -7.26 8.56
C LEU A 215 17.02 -8.60 8.27
N GLY A 216 16.94 -9.58 9.16
CA GLY A 216 17.48 -10.93 8.95
C GLY A 216 16.84 -11.69 7.78
N GLU A 217 15.74 -11.19 7.23
CA GLU A 217 15.11 -11.72 6.01
C GLU A 217 15.78 -11.24 4.70
N PHE A 218 16.78 -10.32 4.78
CA PHE A 218 17.42 -9.66 3.63
C PHE A 218 18.92 -9.98 3.56
N GLU A 219 19.29 -10.81 2.60
CA GLU A 219 20.69 -11.17 2.35
C GLU A 219 21.54 -9.96 1.91
N GLU A 220 20.91 -8.94 1.33
CA GLU A 220 21.56 -7.70 0.87
C GLU A 220 22.01 -6.78 2.01
N ILE A 221 21.57 -7.05 3.26
CA ILE A 221 21.84 -6.19 4.42
C ILE A 221 22.75 -6.91 5.41
N SER A 222 23.97 -6.42 5.55
CA SER A 222 24.88 -6.93 6.57
C SER A 222 24.45 -6.48 7.97
N LEU A 223 24.31 -7.45 8.87
CA LEU A 223 24.06 -7.24 10.29
C LEU A 223 25.30 -7.50 11.16
N GLU A 224 26.46 -7.68 10.53
CA GLU A 224 27.75 -7.89 11.22
C GLU A 224 28.35 -6.55 11.67
N GLY A 225 29.07 -6.57 12.78
CA GLY A 225 29.81 -5.41 13.29
C GLY A 225 28.95 -4.23 13.75
N ILE A 226 27.63 -4.41 13.96
CA ILE A 226 26.76 -3.38 14.49
C ILE A 226 27.16 -3.06 15.93
N SER A 227 27.57 -1.80 16.17
CA SER A 227 28.04 -1.33 17.46
C SER A 227 27.56 0.09 17.73
N ALA A 228 27.32 0.42 19.00
CA ALA A 228 27.02 1.78 19.46
C ALA A 228 28.20 2.75 19.32
N THR A 229 29.39 2.28 18.91
CA THR A 229 30.55 3.13 18.63
C THR A 229 30.64 3.63 17.19
N ASN A 230 29.69 3.28 16.34
CA ASN A 230 29.65 3.70 14.95
C ASN A 230 29.52 5.22 14.82
N LYS A 231 30.36 5.85 13.99
CA LYS A 231 30.40 7.32 13.81
C LYS A 231 29.12 7.92 13.22
N ASN A 232 28.39 7.16 12.41
CA ASN A 232 27.17 7.59 11.74
C ASN A 232 26.00 6.64 12.08
N PRO A 233 25.46 6.70 13.30
CA PRO A 233 24.43 5.74 13.76
C PRO A 233 23.13 5.78 12.95
N ASN A 234 22.83 6.89 12.29
CA ASN A 234 21.65 7.10 11.49
C ASN A 234 21.63 6.36 10.14
N ILE A 235 22.74 5.73 9.75
CA ILE A 235 22.83 4.87 8.56
C ILE A 235 23.17 3.42 8.88
N VAL A 236 23.39 3.11 10.15
CA VAL A 236 23.70 1.74 10.61
C VAL A 236 22.38 1.01 10.92
N PRO A 237 22.19 -0.21 10.40
CA PRO A 237 20.97 -0.98 10.65
C PRO A 237 20.64 -1.10 12.14
N THR A 238 19.36 -1.04 12.49
CA THR A 238 18.74 -1.26 13.80
C THR A 238 18.97 -0.20 14.89
N LEU A 239 19.98 0.64 14.79
CA LEU A 239 20.40 1.46 15.93
C LEU A 239 19.32 2.47 16.38
N LEU A 240 18.60 3.10 15.44
CA LEU A 240 17.54 4.05 15.78
C LEU A 240 16.25 3.33 16.18
N TYR A 241 15.95 2.19 15.59
CA TYR A 241 14.87 1.33 16.04
C TYR A 241 15.00 1.03 17.52
N ASN A 242 16.18 0.55 17.94
CA ASN A 242 16.43 0.12 19.31
C ASN A 242 16.25 1.25 20.34
N ALA A 243 16.67 2.48 20.02
CA ALA A 243 16.68 3.59 20.99
C ALA A 243 15.53 4.60 20.84
N MET A 244 14.91 4.70 19.64
CA MET A 244 13.97 5.79 19.36
C MET A 244 12.58 5.29 18.94
N LEU A 245 12.41 4.02 18.58
CA LEU A 245 11.12 3.47 18.16
C LEU A 245 10.65 2.34 19.09
N HIS A 246 11.52 1.36 19.38
CA HIS A 246 11.21 0.24 20.26
C HIS A 246 10.70 0.66 21.65
N PRO A 247 11.26 1.69 22.31
CA PRO A 247 10.78 2.11 23.63
C PRO A 247 9.35 2.65 23.66
N LEU A 248 8.79 3.05 22.50
CA LEU A 248 7.44 3.59 22.38
C LEU A 248 6.33 2.52 22.35
N ARG A 249 6.68 1.25 22.26
CA ARG A 249 5.83 0.07 21.97
C ARG A 249 4.58 -0.11 22.83
N ASP A 250 4.63 0.31 24.09
CA ASP A 250 3.56 0.06 25.05
C ASP A 250 2.67 1.29 25.31
N TYR A 251 2.96 2.43 24.64
CA TYR A 251 2.25 3.68 24.94
C TYR A 251 0.80 3.71 24.42
N GLY A 252 0.48 2.99 23.40
CA GLY A 252 -0.84 3.04 22.75
C GLY A 252 -0.98 4.23 21.80
N ILE A 253 -1.16 3.94 20.52
CA ILE A 253 -1.25 4.96 19.47
C ILE A 253 -2.39 4.64 18.50
N LYS A 254 -2.92 5.69 17.86
CA LYS A 254 -3.89 5.56 16.77
C LYS A 254 -3.25 5.15 15.45
N GLY A 255 -2.08 5.71 15.15
CA GLY A 255 -1.37 5.44 13.91
C GLY A 255 -0.03 6.17 13.82
N MET A 256 0.60 6.06 12.65
CA MET A 256 1.89 6.69 12.37
C MET A 256 1.84 7.51 11.08
N ILE A 257 2.63 8.60 11.05
CA ILE A 257 2.99 9.28 9.79
C ILE A 257 4.51 9.16 9.57
N TRP A 258 4.89 8.91 8.32
CA TRP A 258 6.26 8.60 7.92
C TRP A 258 6.74 9.48 6.77
N TYR A 259 7.90 10.14 6.93
CA TYR A 259 8.52 10.90 5.85
C TYR A 259 10.01 10.56 5.74
N GLN A 260 10.32 9.63 4.87
CA GLN A 260 11.67 9.11 4.64
C GLN A 260 11.76 8.56 3.20
N GLY A 261 12.95 8.51 2.65
CA GLY A 261 13.22 7.89 1.37
C GLY A 261 14.43 8.48 0.65
N GLU A 262 14.77 9.74 0.89
CA GLU A 262 15.84 10.44 0.21
C GLU A 262 17.21 9.77 0.37
N SER A 263 17.45 9.11 1.51
CA SER A 263 18.68 8.37 1.79
C SER A 263 18.72 6.96 1.14
N ASN A 264 17.60 6.49 0.57
CA ASN A 264 17.48 5.15 -0.02
C ASN A 264 17.27 5.15 -1.54
N THR A 265 17.35 6.33 -2.20
CA THR A 265 17.01 6.46 -3.63
C THR A 265 17.87 5.62 -4.58
N ALA A 266 19.05 5.18 -4.14
CA ALA A 266 19.93 4.34 -4.95
C ALA A 266 19.40 2.92 -5.20
N ASN A 267 18.53 2.41 -4.32
CA ASN A 267 17.98 1.06 -4.42
C ASN A 267 16.47 1.02 -4.18
N PRO A 268 15.66 1.50 -5.14
CA PRO A 268 14.21 1.66 -4.96
C PRO A 268 13.46 0.34 -4.74
N ASN A 269 13.91 -0.76 -5.37
CA ASN A 269 13.28 -2.08 -5.21
C ASN A 269 13.54 -2.66 -3.81
N LEU A 270 14.75 -2.48 -3.26
CA LEU A 270 15.04 -2.88 -1.89
C LEU A 270 14.22 -2.05 -0.90
N TYR A 271 14.16 -0.72 -1.11
CA TYR A 271 13.33 0.15 -0.28
C TYR A 271 11.87 -0.27 -0.22
N GLN A 272 11.27 -0.63 -1.35
CA GLN A 272 9.88 -1.08 -1.42
C GLN A 272 9.64 -2.32 -0.54
N ARG A 273 10.53 -3.31 -0.60
CA ARG A 273 10.48 -4.50 0.25
C ARG A 273 10.69 -4.17 1.74
N LEU A 274 11.68 -3.32 2.04
CA LEU A 274 11.97 -2.86 3.40
C LEU A 274 10.81 -2.07 3.99
N PHE A 275 10.16 -1.21 3.21
CA PHE A 275 8.99 -0.46 3.66
C PHE A 275 7.83 -1.39 4.01
N THR A 276 7.61 -2.44 3.21
CA THR A 276 6.59 -3.47 3.51
C THR A 276 6.85 -4.14 4.86
N VAL A 277 8.06 -4.63 5.11
CA VAL A 277 8.38 -5.29 6.38
C VAL A 277 8.48 -4.32 7.55
N TRP A 278 8.86 -3.06 7.30
CA TRP A 278 8.85 -2.00 8.31
C TRP A 278 7.41 -1.69 8.78
N VAL A 279 6.44 -1.66 7.88
CA VAL A 279 5.01 -1.53 8.24
C VAL A 279 4.55 -2.73 9.06
N GLU A 280 4.86 -3.95 8.65
CA GLU A 280 4.54 -5.19 9.39
C GLU A 280 5.14 -5.18 10.79
N GLN A 281 6.42 -4.80 10.90
CA GLN A 281 7.13 -4.67 12.17
C GLN A 281 6.42 -3.71 13.13
N ASN A 282 6.05 -2.52 12.65
CA ASN A 282 5.38 -1.54 13.51
C ASN A 282 3.99 -2.00 13.93
N ARG A 283 3.25 -2.66 13.07
CA ARG A 283 1.97 -3.30 13.42
C ARG A 283 2.13 -4.36 14.51
N LYS A 284 3.20 -5.16 14.44
CA LYS A 284 3.56 -6.12 15.49
C LYS A 284 3.99 -5.42 16.78
N LEU A 285 4.85 -4.40 16.67
CA LEU A 285 5.39 -3.63 17.80
C LEU A 285 4.29 -2.98 18.62
N PHE A 286 3.32 -2.32 17.97
CA PHE A 286 2.18 -1.68 18.62
C PHE A 286 0.95 -2.58 18.79
N LYS A 287 1.09 -3.89 18.55
CA LYS A 287 0.04 -4.92 18.74
C LYS A 287 -1.26 -4.60 18.00
N ASN A 288 -1.17 -3.88 16.89
CA ASN A 288 -2.31 -3.50 16.06
C ASN A 288 -2.06 -3.90 14.59
N PRO A 289 -2.58 -5.06 14.13
CA PRO A 289 -2.37 -5.52 12.74
C PRO A 289 -3.01 -4.60 11.69
N ALA A 290 -3.93 -3.73 12.10
CA ALA A 290 -4.60 -2.75 11.25
C ALA A 290 -4.07 -1.32 11.46
N LEU A 291 -2.94 -1.14 12.16
CA LEU A 291 -2.37 0.19 12.43
C LEU A 291 -2.25 0.99 11.14
N PRO A 292 -2.95 2.14 11.02
CA PRO A 292 -2.83 2.99 9.85
C PRO A 292 -1.46 3.68 9.83
N ILE A 293 -0.83 3.65 8.66
CA ILE A 293 0.46 4.33 8.43
C ILE A 293 0.32 5.17 7.17
N TYR A 294 0.42 6.49 7.33
CA TYR A 294 0.38 7.43 6.22
C TYR A 294 1.78 7.98 5.97
N TYR A 295 2.20 8.03 4.71
CA TYR A 295 3.57 8.41 4.39
C TYR A 295 3.63 9.45 3.27
N THR A 296 4.77 10.11 3.17
CA THR A 296 5.00 11.17 2.21
C THR A 296 5.89 10.67 1.09
N GLU A 297 5.51 10.95 -0.16
CA GLU A 297 6.37 10.84 -1.33
C GLU A 297 7.60 11.75 -1.16
N ILE A 298 8.79 11.31 -1.58
CA ILE A 298 9.94 12.21 -1.62
C ILE A 298 9.71 13.34 -2.63
N ALA A 299 9.97 14.58 -2.21
CA ALA A 299 9.72 15.74 -3.05
C ALA A 299 10.68 15.80 -4.27
N PRO A 300 10.22 16.32 -5.43
CA PRO A 300 11.07 16.58 -6.56
C PRO A 300 12.21 17.56 -6.23
N ILE A 301 13.42 17.24 -6.71
CA ILE A 301 14.60 18.12 -6.61
C ILE A 301 15.50 17.90 -7.83
N ALA A 302 16.10 18.96 -8.36
CA ALA A 302 17.15 18.88 -9.36
C ALA A 302 18.44 18.39 -8.68
N SER A 303 18.60 17.08 -8.64
CA SER A 303 19.75 16.44 -8.02
C SER A 303 20.93 16.38 -8.98
N PRO A 304 22.18 16.54 -8.52
CA PRO A 304 23.38 16.35 -9.33
C PRO A 304 23.68 14.87 -9.66
N VAL A 305 22.81 13.92 -9.28
CA VAL A 305 22.97 12.51 -9.66
C VAL A 305 22.92 12.35 -11.18
N THR A 306 23.73 11.43 -11.67
CA THR A 306 23.91 11.17 -13.12
C THR A 306 22.66 10.62 -13.79
N ASP A 307 21.83 9.85 -13.07
CA ASP A 307 20.57 9.33 -13.59
C ASP A 307 19.42 10.33 -13.35
N PRO A 308 18.85 10.94 -14.41
CA PRO A 308 17.77 11.91 -14.29
C PRO A 308 16.44 11.32 -13.84
N LEU A 309 16.32 9.99 -13.74
CA LEU A 309 15.11 9.25 -13.39
C LEU A 309 15.15 8.61 -12.00
N GLN A 310 16.32 8.52 -11.37
CA GLN A 310 16.50 7.78 -10.12
C GLN A 310 15.44 8.10 -9.06
N ARG A 311 15.15 9.38 -8.84
CA ARG A 311 14.13 9.80 -7.86
C ARG A 311 12.71 9.58 -8.36
N ALA A 312 12.47 9.67 -9.67
CA ALA A 312 11.16 9.35 -10.24
C ALA A 312 10.84 7.86 -10.09
N ILE A 313 11.82 6.98 -10.35
CA ILE A 313 11.68 5.53 -10.12
C ILE A 313 11.45 5.24 -8.64
N PHE A 314 12.12 5.96 -7.75
CA PHE A 314 11.90 5.80 -6.30
C PHE A 314 10.47 6.19 -5.90
N ARG A 315 9.95 7.34 -6.39
CA ARG A 315 8.55 7.74 -6.17
C ARG A 315 7.54 6.73 -6.73
N GLU A 316 7.84 6.15 -7.89
CA GLU A 316 7.04 5.06 -8.47
C GLU A 316 6.94 3.87 -7.48
N LYS A 317 8.06 3.47 -6.85
CA LYS A 317 8.06 2.38 -5.85
C LYS A 317 7.37 2.76 -4.53
N GLN A 318 7.44 4.03 -4.14
CA GLN A 318 6.61 4.53 -3.03
C GLN A 318 5.12 4.46 -3.38
N LEU A 319 4.71 4.89 -4.59
CA LEU A 319 3.32 4.81 -5.04
C LEU A 319 2.81 3.37 -5.11
N GLU A 320 3.60 2.46 -5.66
CA GLU A 320 3.25 1.03 -5.72
C GLU A 320 2.98 0.44 -4.33
N SER A 321 3.76 0.85 -3.31
CA SER A 321 3.57 0.39 -1.92
C SER A 321 2.19 0.77 -1.36
N MET A 322 1.60 1.89 -1.81
CA MET A 322 0.25 2.31 -1.41
C MET A 322 -0.83 1.30 -1.84
N TYR A 323 -0.64 0.64 -2.97
CA TYR A 323 -1.58 -0.38 -3.46
C TYR A 323 -1.30 -1.78 -2.94
N GLN A 324 -0.09 -2.03 -2.41
CA GLN A 324 0.35 -3.36 -1.97
C GLN A 324 0.06 -3.60 -0.48
N ILE A 325 0.14 -2.55 0.32
CA ILE A 325 0.06 -2.66 1.78
C ILE A 325 -1.31 -2.15 2.24
N PRO A 326 -2.12 -2.97 2.92
CA PRO A 326 -3.41 -2.51 3.47
C PRO A 326 -3.23 -1.40 4.50
N ASN A 327 -4.22 -0.50 4.63
CA ASN A 327 -4.24 0.60 5.61
C ASN A 327 -3.00 1.50 5.60
N VAL A 328 -2.44 1.74 4.42
CA VAL A 328 -1.46 2.81 4.19
C VAL A 328 -2.03 3.84 3.21
N GLY A 329 -1.43 5.02 3.17
CA GLY A 329 -1.78 6.06 2.22
C GLY A 329 -0.62 7.01 2.00
N MET A 330 -0.48 7.57 0.79
CA MET A 330 0.64 8.40 0.41
C MET A 330 0.21 9.85 0.12
N ALA A 331 0.84 10.80 0.77
CA ALA A 331 0.72 12.22 0.45
C ALA A 331 1.66 12.55 -0.72
N PHE A 332 1.10 12.93 -1.87
CA PHE A 332 1.87 13.29 -3.06
C PHE A 332 2.49 14.67 -2.90
N THR A 333 3.70 14.85 -3.45
CA THR A 333 4.49 16.07 -3.37
C THR A 333 4.96 16.59 -4.74
N GLY A 334 4.43 16.03 -5.83
CA GLY A 334 4.86 16.35 -7.19
C GLY A 334 4.76 17.84 -7.58
N ASP A 335 3.84 18.59 -6.97
CA ASP A 335 3.66 20.05 -7.13
C ASP A 335 4.49 20.88 -6.12
N LEU A 336 5.02 20.24 -5.09
CA LEU A 336 5.85 20.84 -4.04
C LEU A 336 7.34 20.67 -4.40
N GLY A 337 8.21 20.86 -3.45
CA GLY A 337 9.63 20.72 -3.66
C GLY A 337 10.28 21.97 -4.29
N SER A 338 11.58 21.88 -4.40
CA SER A 338 12.42 22.98 -4.88
C SER A 338 13.52 22.44 -5.79
N GLU A 339 13.87 23.20 -6.79
CA GLU A 339 15.00 22.85 -7.66
C GLU A 339 16.32 22.71 -6.89
N LYS A 340 16.50 23.49 -5.84
CA LYS A 340 17.77 23.65 -5.12
C LYS A 340 17.78 23.03 -3.72
N PHE A 341 16.61 22.82 -3.10
CA PHE A 341 16.52 22.36 -1.70
C PHE A 341 15.86 21.00 -1.62
N ILE A 342 16.53 20.07 -0.92
CA ILE A 342 15.99 18.74 -0.66
C ILE A 342 14.82 18.76 0.35
N HIS A 343 14.72 19.81 1.16
CA HIS A 343 13.66 20.03 2.13
C HIS A 343 12.61 20.97 1.53
N ALA A 344 11.49 20.39 1.06
CA ALA A 344 10.37 21.19 0.58
C ALA A 344 9.88 22.15 1.66
N PRO A 345 9.80 23.49 1.41
CA PRO A 345 9.39 24.46 2.42
C PRO A 345 7.89 24.43 2.73
N GLN A 346 7.07 23.80 1.89
CA GLN A 346 5.61 23.70 2.02
C GLN A 346 5.22 22.58 3.01
N LYS A 347 5.68 22.65 4.25
CA LYS A 347 5.43 21.62 5.28
C LYS A 347 3.97 21.53 5.72
N LYS A 348 3.25 22.65 5.64
CA LYS A 348 1.82 22.72 5.96
C LYS A 348 0.99 21.86 5.00
N GLU A 349 1.20 22.01 3.69
CA GLU A 349 0.51 21.23 2.69
C GLU A 349 0.79 19.73 2.86
N ILE A 350 2.04 19.36 3.17
CA ILE A 350 2.42 17.96 3.40
C ILE A 350 1.70 17.41 4.65
N GLY A 351 1.74 18.14 5.77
CA GLY A 351 1.05 17.75 7.00
C GLY A 351 -0.47 17.61 6.79
N HIS A 352 -1.08 18.54 6.06
CA HIS A 352 -2.50 18.50 5.74
C HIS A 352 -2.86 17.33 4.81
N ARG A 353 -2.06 17.03 3.78
CA ARG A 353 -2.30 15.88 2.89
C ARG A 353 -2.23 14.55 3.64
N LEU A 354 -1.33 14.41 4.60
CA LEU A 354 -1.31 13.25 5.50
C LEU A 354 -2.56 13.20 6.39
N ALA A 355 -3.00 14.34 6.90
CA ALA A 355 -4.22 14.42 7.72
C ALA A 355 -5.50 14.12 6.92
N TYR A 356 -5.57 14.45 5.62
CA TYR A 356 -6.71 14.09 4.77
C TYR A 356 -6.87 12.57 4.68
N TRP A 357 -5.77 11.82 4.56
CA TRP A 357 -5.80 10.36 4.63
C TRP A 357 -6.37 9.87 5.97
N ALA A 358 -5.89 10.42 7.09
CA ALA A 358 -6.39 10.05 8.41
C ALA A 358 -7.88 10.39 8.57
N LEU A 359 -8.28 11.61 8.21
CA LEU A 359 -9.68 12.06 8.28
C LEU A 359 -10.60 11.16 7.46
N ALA A 360 -10.24 10.84 6.22
CA ALA A 360 -11.07 10.01 5.34
C ALA A 360 -11.07 8.53 5.76
N LYS A 361 -9.90 7.93 6.05
CA LYS A 361 -9.76 6.48 6.22
C LYS A 361 -9.79 6.00 7.66
N THR A 362 -9.25 6.78 8.60
CA THR A 362 -9.25 6.42 10.03
C THR A 362 -10.45 6.97 10.76
N TYR A 363 -10.85 8.21 10.45
CA TYR A 363 -11.96 8.90 11.11
C TYR A 363 -13.27 8.92 10.29
N HIS A 364 -13.25 8.38 9.08
CA HIS A 364 -14.41 8.20 8.20
C HIS A 364 -15.16 9.51 7.88
N VAL A 365 -14.45 10.63 7.83
CA VAL A 365 -14.98 11.91 7.35
C VAL A 365 -15.29 11.77 5.87
N LYS A 366 -16.55 11.99 5.50
CA LYS A 366 -17.05 11.84 4.12
C LYS A 366 -17.02 13.16 3.36
N GLY A 367 -17.03 13.09 2.02
CA GLY A 367 -17.08 14.26 1.14
C GLY A 367 -15.77 15.02 1.01
N ILE A 368 -14.64 14.41 1.38
CA ILE A 368 -13.31 15.00 1.21
C ILE A 368 -12.46 14.13 0.28
N ALA A 369 -11.71 14.77 -0.61
CA ALA A 369 -10.61 14.12 -1.33
C ALA A 369 -9.40 13.97 -0.41
N TYR A 370 -8.76 12.81 -0.45
CA TYR A 370 -7.62 12.47 0.41
C TYR A 370 -6.35 12.10 -0.37
N ALA A 371 -6.51 11.80 -1.68
CA ALA A 371 -5.42 11.55 -2.62
C ALA A 371 -5.63 12.36 -3.89
N GLY A 372 -4.56 12.67 -4.59
CA GLY A 372 -4.60 13.21 -5.95
C GLY A 372 -4.76 12.10 -6.99
N PRO A 373 -4.92 12.45 -8.29
CA PRO A 373 -5.08 11.49 -9.36
C PRO A 373 -3.91 10.52 -9.46
N VAL A 374 -4.21 9.23 -9.64
CA VAL A 374 -3.22 8.17 -9.88
C VAL A 374 -3.54 7.51 -11.21
N PHE A 375 -2.55 7.42 -12.09
CA PHE A 375 -2.69 6.72 -13.37
C PHE A 375 -3.11 5.27 -13.14
N ARG A 376 -4.21 4.85 -13.79
CA ARG A 376 -4.74 3.49 -13.71
C ARG A 376 -4.58 2.72 -15.01
N SER A 377 -4.95 3.31 -16.13
CA SER A 377 -4.98 2.61 -17.41
C SER A 377 -4.77 3.54 -18.59
N CYS A 378 -4.34 2.95 -19.71
CA CYS A 378 -4.13 3.64 -20.97
C CYS A 378 -4.82 2.86 -22.09
N LEU A 379 -5.59 3.57 -22.91
CA LEU A 379 -6.27 3.00 -24.07
C LEU A 379 -5.91 3.80 -25.31
N LYS A 380 -5.59 3.11 -26.43
CA LYS A 380 -5.35 3.77 -27.73
C LYS A 380 -6.67 3.98 -28.44
N LYS A 381 -6.95 5.22 -28.86
CA LYS A 381 -8.16 5.60 -29.60
C LYS A 381 -7.85 6.68 -30.62
N ASP A 382 -8.26 6.49 -31.87
CA ASP A 382 -8.11 7.47 -32.96
C ASP A 382 -6.66 8.02 -33.07
N GLY A 383 -5.66 7.14 -32.97
CA GLY A 383 -4.23 7.51 -33.02
C GLY A 383 -3.71 8.25 -31.80
N LYS A 384 -4.53 8.51 -30.78
CA LYS A 384 -4.18 9.16 -29.52
C LYS A 384 -4.33 8.19 -28.35
N PHE A 385 -3.81 8.61 -27.18
CA PHE A 385 -3.90 7.81 -25.95
C PHE A 385 -4.88 8.48 -24.98
N GLU A 386 -5.84 7.70 -24.47
CA GLU A 386 -6.71 8.09 -23.38
C GLU A 386 -6.19 7.47 -22.08
N LEU A 387 -5.78 8.33 -21.14
CA LEU A 387 -5.34 7.94 -19.81
C LEU A 387 -6.48 8.09 -18.84
N ILE A 388 -6.62 7.09 -17.95
CA ILE A 388 -7.69 7.03 -16.95
C ILE A 388 -7.05 7.04 -15.56
N PHE A 389 -7.66 7.77 -14.63
CA PHE A 389 -7.10 8.01 -13.30
C PHE A 389 -8.05 7.55 -12.19
N ASP A 390 -7.47 6.98 -11.13
CA ASP A 390 -8.12 6.80 -9.83
C ASP A 390 -8.06 8.12 -9.04
N PHE A 391 -8.88 8.26 -8.00
CA PHE A 391 -8.99 9.45 -7.13
C PHE A 391 -9.31 10.76 -7.88
N ALA A 392 -10.07 10.63 -8.96
CA ALA A 392 -10.52 11.73 -9.81
C ALA A 392 -12.06 11.73 -9.96
N ASP A 393 -12.78 11.22 -8.98
CA ASP A 393 -14.23 10.95 -9.04
C ASP A 393 -15.05 12.22 -9.29
N GLU A 394 -14.61 13.36 -8.73
CA GLU A 394 -15.23 14.67 -8.91
C GLU A 394 -14.65 15.44 -10.12
N GLY A 395 -13.80 14.81 -10.93
CA GLY A 395 -13.17 15.38 -12.10
C GLY A 395 -11.71 15.79 -11.93
N LEU A 396 -11.11 16.21 -13.05
CA LEU A 396 -9.72 16.63 -13.17
C LEU A 396 -9.63 18.14 -13.39
N ASN A 397 -8.46 18.73 -13.08
CA ASN A 397 -8.18 20.17 -13.17
C ASN A 397 -6.71 20.40 -13.59
N PRO A 398 -6.34 21.48 -14.35
CA PRO A 398 -7.24 22.50 -14.90
C PRO A 398 -7.99 22.01 -16.15
N GLU A 399 -9.30 22.22 -16.16
CA GLU A 399 -10.13 21.97 -17.33
C GLU A 399 -9.99 23.14 -18.34
N ASN A 400 -10.07 22.84 -19.63
CA ASN A 400 -9.92 23.82 -20.72
C ASN A 400 -8.54 24.50 -20.84
N GLU A 401 -7.51 23.99 -20.17
CA GLU A 401 -6.12 24.42 -20.30
C GLU A 401 -5.26 23.26 -20.81
N ARG A 402 -4.14 23.60 -21.49
CA ARG A 402 -3.13 22.59 -21.81
C ARG A 402 -2.44 22.12 -20.56
N LEU A 403 -2.46 20.81 -20.34
CA LEU A 403 -1.75 20.19 -19.25
C LEU A 403 -0.24 20.18 -19.54
N LYS A 404 0.57 20.43 -18.50
CA LYS A 404 2.04 20.42 -18.55
C LYS A 404 2.59 19.18 -17.88
N GLY A 405 3.79 18.76 -18.30
CA GLY A 405 4.52 17.66 -17.69
C GLY A 405 4.37 16.32 -18.41
N PHE A 406 3.65 16.27 -19.53
CA PHE A 406 3.54 15.08 -20.37
C PHE A 406 4.66 15.04 -21.42
N GLN A 407 5.26 13.87 -21.61
CA GLN A 407 6.30 13.63 -22.59
C GLN A 407 6.07 12.28 -23.27
N MET A 408 6.42 12.17 -24.56
CA MET A 408 6.42 10.94 -25.33
C MET A 408 7.74 10.72 -26.03
N ALA A 409 8.12 9.45 -26.20
CA ALA A 409 9.30 9.05 -26.99
C ALA A 409 8.95 7.92 -27.95
N GLY A 410 9.62 7.93 -29.10
CA GLY A 410 9.69 6.80 -30.04
C GLY A 410 10.75 5.77 -29.63
N SER A 411 11.06 4.85 -30.54
CA SER A 411 12.09 3.82 -30.36
C SER A 411 13.52 4.39 -30.21
N ASP A 412 13.73 5.65 -30.58
CA ASP A 412 14.99 6.39 -30.39
C ASP A 412 15.24 6.80 -28.94
N GLY A 413 14.23 6.71 -28.06
CA GLY A 413 14.30 7.09 -26.66
C GLY A 413 14.38 8.62 -26.42
N ILE A 414 14.17 9.44 -27.46
CA ILE A 414 14.19 10.91 -27.35
C ILE A 414 12.79 11.39 -26.92
N PHE A 415 12.73 12.06 -25.77
CA PHE A 415 11.46 12.56 -25.21
C PHE A 415 11.12 13.95 -25.74
N HIS A 416 9.95 14.04 -26.35
CA HIS A 416 9.32 15.29 -26.79
C HIS A 416 8.17 15.66 -25.85
N GLU A 417 7.90 16.97 -25.70
CA GLU A 417 6.71 17.43 -24.98
C GLU A 417 5.46 16.97 -25.72
N ALA A 418 4.57 16.31 -24.99
CA ALA A 418 3.30 15.83 -25.50
C ALA A 418 2.18 16.83 -25.22
N GLN A 419 1.23 16.91 -26.13
CA GLN A 419 -0.01 17.63 -25.93
C GLN A 419 -0.93 16.77 -25.05
N ALA A 420 -1.61 17.42 -24.10
CA ALA A 420 -2.52 16.75 -23.19
C ALA A 420 -3.68 17.68 -22.83
N GLU A 421 -4.90 17.11 -22.85
CA GLU A 421 -6.13 17.81 -22.50
C GLU A 421 -7.08 16.89 -21.72
N ILE A 422 -7.86 17.46 -20.80
CA ILE A 422 -8.88 16.72 -20.07
C ILE A 422 -10.06 16.48 -21.01
N VAL A 423 -10.59 15.25 -21.01
CA VAL A 423 -11.86 14.93 -21.67
C VAL A 423 -12.98 15.42 -20.76
N ASN A 424 -13.59 16.54 -21.11
CA ASN A 424 -14.55 17.28 -20.29
C ASN A 424 -15.59 16.37 -19.61
N GLY A 425 -15.83 16.60 -18.33
CA GLY A 425 -16.77 15.86 -17.53
C GLY A 425 -16.36 14.40 -17.25
N THR A 426 -15.07 14.08 -17.35
CA THR A 426 -14.58 12.72 -17.10
C THR A 426 -13.29 12.73 -16.27
N SER A 427 -12.90 11.56 -15.76
CA SER A 427 -11.58 11.30 -15.14
C SER A 427 -10.52 10.88 -16.17
N ARG A 428 -10.59 11.40 -17.41
CA ARG A 428 -9.72 11.00 -18.51
C ARG A 428 -8.92 12.16 -19.07
N VAL A 429 -7.68 11.86 -19.50
CA VAL A 429 -6.79 12.79 -20.20
C VAL A 429 -6.43 12.20 -21.56
N LYS A 430 -6.65 12.96 -22.61
CA LYS A 430 -6.22 12.61 -23.96
C LYS A 430 -4.83 13.16 -24.21
N VAL A 431 -3.91 12.31 -24.69
CA VAL A 431 -2.49 12.64 -24.88
C VAL A 431 -2.02 12.24 -26.27
N TRP A 432 -1.23 13.12 -26.92
CA TRP A 432 -0.63 12.84 -28.22
C TRP A 432 0.63 13.70 -28.43
N CYS A 433 1.45 13.32 -29.39
CA CYS A 433 2.64 14.07 -29.76
C CYS A 433 2.84 14.00 -31.30
N ASP A 434 2.69 15.15 -31.97
CA ASP A 434 2.77 15.24 -33.44
C ASP A 434 4.22 15.00 -33.95
N SER A 435 5.21 15.08 -33.06
CA SER A 435 6.63 14.85 -33.38
C SER A 435 7.07 13.40 -33.20
N VAL A 436 6.15 12.47 -32.80
CA VAL A 436 6.44 11.07 -32.54
C VAL A 436 5.42 10.19 -33.22
N ASP A 437 5.76 9.65 -34.38
CA ASP A 437 4.83 8.83 -35.19
C ASP A 437 4.42 7.52 -34.49
N ASN A 438 5.39 6.84 -33.87
CA ASN A 438 5.19 5.57 -33.18
C ASN A 438 5.70 5.66 -31.73
N PRO A 439 4.91 6.19 -30.82
CA PRO A 439 5.33 6.31 -29.42
C PRO A 439 5.45 4.94 -28.75
N VAL A 440 6.57 4.72 -28.06
CA VAL A 440 6.85 3.51 -27.25
C VAL A 440 6.87 3.80 -25.76
N GLU A 441 6.96 5.06 -25.34
CA GLU A 441 6.89 5.46 -23.95
C GLU A 441 6.18 6.81 -23.79
N LEU A 442 5.35 6.90 -22.74
CA LEU A 442 4.68 8.12 -22.29
C LEU A 442 5.06 8.36 -20.82
N ARG A 443 5.31 9.62 -20.45
CA ARG A 443 5.64 10.05 -19.09
C ARG A 443 4.83 11.25 -18.66
N TYR A 444 4.52 11.33 -17.35
CA TYR A 444 3.99 12.52 -16.70
C TYR A 444 4.81 12.85 -15.47
N ALA A 445 5.43 14.04 -15.43
CA ALA A 445 6.29 14.53 -14.33
C ALA A 445 7.33 13.49 -13.85
N PHE A 446 7.78 12.60 -14.76
CA PHE A 446 8.63 11.46 -14.43
C PHE A 446 10.11 11.78 -14.64
N ARG A 447 10.63 12.69 -13.80
CA ARG A 447 12.04 13.09 -13.70
C ARG A 447 12.40 13.38 -12.25
N ASN A 448 13.70 13.52 -11.94
CA ASN A 448 14.15 13.93 -10.61
C ASN A 448 13.50 15.23 -10.17
N TYR A 449 13.42 16.22 -11.09
CA TYR A 449 12.68 17.46 -10.91
C TYR A 449 11.89 17.78 -12.19
N MET A 450 10.60 17.72 -12.08
CA MET A 450 9.64 18.15 -13.10
C MET A 450 8.29 18.35 -12.43
N LYS A 451 7.68 19.50 -12.62
CA LYS A 451 6.35 19.79 -12.10
C LYS A 451 5.31 19.55 -13.19
N GLY A 452 4.28 18.81 -12.84
CA GLY A 452 3.09 18.65 -13.67
C GLY A 452 1.96 19.56 -13.20
N SER A 453 0.97 19.83 -14.10
CA SER A 453 -0.17 20.68 -13.76
C SER A 453 -1.45 19.92 -13.42
N LEU A 454 -1.50 18.60 -13.67
CA LEU A 454 -2.70 17.80 -13.46
C LEU A 454 -3.02 17.66 -11.97
N LYS A 455 -4.25 17.95 -11.60
CA LYS A 455 -4.82 17.83 -10.25
C LYS A 455 -6.23 17.26 -10.32
N ASN A 456 -6.79 16.87 -9.20
CA ASN A 456 -8.25 16.70 -9.08
C ASN A 456 -8.92 18.03 -8.68
N ASN A 457 -10.27 18.04 -8.64
CA ASN A 457 -11.03 19.23 -8.28
C ASN A 457 -10.75 19.76 -6.87
N ALA A 458 -10.24 18.92 -5.95
CA ALA A 458 -9.80 19.34 -4.63
C ALA A 458 -8.41 20.01 -4.62
N GLY A 459 -7.77 20.15 -5.78
CA GLY A 459 -6.44 20.76 -5.93
C GLY A 459 -5.28 19.83 -5.55
N LEU A 460 -5.51 18.54 -5.30
CA LEU A 460 -4.46 17.59 -5.00
C LEU A 460 -3.76 17.15 -6.29
N PRO A 461 -2.40 17.15 -6.33
CA PRO A 461 -1.64 16.86 -7.54
C PRO A 461 -1.71 15.40 -7.94
N ALA A 462 -1.62 15.13 -9.25
CA ALA A 462 -1.43 13.78 -9.76
C ALA A 462 -0.03 13.26 -9.41
N ALA A 463 0.02 11.97 -9.07
CA ALA A 463 1.28 11.25 -8.92
C ALA A 463 2.03 11.20 -10.26
N SER A 464 3.37 11.22 -10.22
CA SER A 464 4.18 11.00 -11.42
C SER A 464 4.08 9.55 -11.89
N PHE A 465 4.08 9.34 -13.21
CA PHE A 465 3.98 8.00 -13.79
C PHE A 465 4.65 7.91 -15.16
N ARG A 466 4.87 6.66 -15.60
CA ARG A 466 5.26 6.31 -16.96
C ARG A 466 4.39 5.16 -17.47
N VAL A 467 4.23 5.11 -18.79
CA VAL A 467 3.49 4.07 -19.50
C VAL A 467 4.39 3.49 -20.58
N ASP A 468 4.67 2.20 -20.50
CA ASP A 468 5.33 1.47 -21.59
C ASP A 468 4.28 1.12 -22.64
N LEU A 469 4.39 1.75 -23.80
CA LEU A 469 3.53 1.56 -24.97
C LEU A 469 4.12 0.54 -25.94
N SER A 470 5.30 -0.01 -25.65
CA SER A 470 6.01 -0.93 -26.55
C SER A 470 5.43 -2.33 -26.47
N ASP A 471 5.52 -3.02 -27.61
CA ASP A 471 5.27 -4.46 -27.75
C ASP A 471 6.57 -5.28 -27.60
N LYS A 472 7.51 -4.80 -26.77
CA LYS A 472 8.86 -5.35 -26.59
C LYS A 472 8.88 -6.85 -26.43
N ALA A 473 9.95 -7.41 -27.01
CA ALA A 473 10.28 -8.82 -27.06
C ALA A 473 10.08 -9.54 -25.73
N VAL A 474 9.69 -10.81 -25.85
CA VAL A 474 9.42 -11.78 -24.79
C VAL A 474 10.49 -11.74 -23.73
N ALA A 475 10.11 -11.40 -22.52
CA ALA A 475 10.98 -11.57 -21.39
C ALA A 475 11.16 -13.07 -21.10
N ASN A 476 12.38 -13.51 -20.98
CA ASN A 476 12.67 -14.85 -20.50
C ASN A 476 12.29 -14.93 -19.01
N PRO A 477 11.37 -15.81 -18.57
CA PRO A 477 11.02 -15.93 -17.16
C PRO A 477 12.23 -16.15 -16.24
N LEU A 478 13.24 -16.89 -16.69
CA LEU A 478 14.48 -17.11 -15.93
C LEU A 478 15.24 -15.80 -15.66
N ALA A 479 15.27 -14.89 -16.62
CA ALA A 479 15.91 -13.58 -16.46
C ALA A 479 15.15 -12.67 -15.46
N LEU A 480 13.88 -12.97 -15.21
CA LEU A 480 13.04 -12.31 -14.19
C LEU A 480 13.10 -13.00 -12.82
N GLY A 481 13.97 -13.98 -12.65
CA GLY A 481 14.15 -14.72 -11.40
C GLY A 481 13.15 -15.86 -11.16
N TRP A 482 12.32 -16.21 -12.15
CA TRP A 482 11.49 -17.41 -12.08
C TRP A 482 12.36 -18.66 -12.21
N LYS A 483 11.98 -19.72 -11.51
CA LYS A 483 12.68 -21.02 -11.53
C LYS A 483 11.92 -22.01 -12.41
N ASP A 484 12.59 -22.63 -13.38
CA ASP A 484 12.03 -23.77 -14.14
C ASP A 484 11.93 -24.99 -13.20
N VAL A 485 10.70 -25.45 -12.98
CA VAL A 485 10.39 -26.62 -12.15
C VAL A 485 9.76 -27.76 -12.97
N SER A 486 9.75 -27.65 -14.28
CA SER A 486 9.09 -28.59 -15.22
C SER A 486 9.52 -30.03 -15.00
N ALA A 487 10.81 -30.26 -14.77
CA ALA A 487 11.37 -31.61 -14.58
C ALA A 487 10.74 -32.36 -13.38
N SER A 488 10.35 -31.62 -12.33
CA SER A 488 9.69 -32.20 -11.14
C SER A 488 8.27 -32.71 -11.42
N PHE A 489 7.68 -32.32 -12.56
CA PHE A 489 6.30 -32.64 -12.93
C PHE A 489 6.20 -33.53 -14.17
N HIS A 490 7.30 -33.92 -14.81
CA HIS A 490 7.31 -34.76 -16.00
C HIS A 490 6.38 -34.25 -17.11
N LEU A 491 6.51 -32.98 -17.46
CA LEU A 491 5.68 -32.30 -18.45
C LEU A 491 6.13 -32.63 -19.88
N PRO A 492 5.21 -32.60 -20.87
CA PRO A 492 5.57 -32.70 -22.26
C PRO A 492 6.44 -31.51 -22.71
N GLU A 493 7.24 -31.67 -23.77
CA GLU A 493 8.22 -30.67 -24.23
C GLU A 493 7.60 -29.31 -24.57
N TYR A 494 6.36 -29.29 -25.07
CA TYR A 494 5.63 -28.09 -25.44
C TYR A 494 5.11 -27.29 -24.22
N LEU A 495 5.32 -27.78 -22.99
CA LEU A 495 4.79 -27.19 -21.79
C LEU A 495 5.90 -27.01 -20.74
N LYS A 496 6.08 -25.79 -20.25
CA LYS A 496 7.01 -25.47 -19.15
C LYS A 496 6.27 -24.95 -17.95
N LEU A 497 6.77 -25.27 -16.75
CA LEU A 497 6.25 -24.75 -15.48
C LEU A 497 7.34 -23.96 -14.77
N TYR A 498 7.03 -22.73 -14.39
CA TYR A 498 7.95 -21.89 -13.61
C TYR A 498 7.31 -21.50 -12.30
N GLN A 499 8.13 -21.43 -11.25
CA GLN A 499 7.78 -20.90 -9.93
C GLN A 499 8.35 -19.50 -9.76
N SER A 500 7.58 -18.60 -9.16
CA SER A 500 7.97 -17.21 -8.95
C SER A 500 9.16 -17.05 -7.99
N PRO A 501 9.90 -15.91 -8.06
CA PRO A 501 10.75 -15.50 -6.96
C PRO A 501 9.92 -15.25 -5.70
N VAL A 502 10.58 -15.22 -4.54
CA VAL A 502 9.93 -14.95 -3.23
C VAL A 502 9.26 -13.57 -3.19
N TRP A 503 9.88 -12.59 -3.83
CA TRP A 503 9.34 -11.25 -3.97
C TRP A 503 8.92 -10.99 -5.42
N LEU A 504 7.63 -10.78 -5.64
CA LEU A 504 7.04 -10.46 -6.93
C LEU A 504 6.29 -9.14 -6.82
N GLU A 505 6.67 -8.15 -7.64
CA GLU A 505 6.08 -6.81 -7.57
C GLU A 505 6.03 -6.21 -6.14
N GLY A 506 7.13 -6.34 -5.38
CA GLY A 506 7.24 -5.80 -4.02
C GLY A 506 6.47 -6.54 -2.93
N THR A 507 5.84 -7.67 -3.25
CA THR A 507 5.03 -8.48 -2.33
C THR A 507 5.60 -9.89 -2.22
N ARG A 508 5.60 -10.48 -1.02
CA ARG A 508 5.92 -11.91 -0.87
C ARG A 508 4.92 -12.74 -1.66
N SER A 509 5.43 -13.61 -2.51
CA SER A 509 4.62 -14.36 -3.47
C SER A 509 5.01 -15.82 -3.55
N HIS A 510 4.02 -16.65 -3.84
CA HIS A 510 4.15 -18.03 -4.26
C HIS A 510 3.21 -18.22 -5.43
N ALA A 511 3.77 -18.10 -6.64
CA ALA A 511 3.02 -18.14 -7.88
C ALA A 511 3.66 -19.11 -8.88
N TYR A 512 2.84 -19.58 -9.80
CA TYR A 512 3.28 -20.44 -10.90
C TYR A 512 2.75 -19.93 -12.23
N ILE A 513 3.55 -20.13 -13.26
CA ILE A 513 3.11 -19.96 -14.64
C ILE A 513 3.35 -21.27 -15.40
N ALA A 514 2.30 -21.76 -16.07
CA ALA A 514 2.42 -22.79 -17.09
C ALA A 514 2.52 -22.09 -18.45
N VAL A 515 3.60 -22.33 -19.17
CA VAL A 515 3.91 -21.70 -20.46
C VAL A 515 3.77 -22.74 -21.56
N LEU A 516 2.79 -22.55 -22.42
CA LEU A 516 2.52 -23.39 -23.60
C LEU A 516 3.18 -22.80 -24.84
N ASP A 517 3.88 -23.60 -25.59
CA ASP A 517 4.57 -23.18 -26.81
C ASP A 517 3.60 -22.66 -27.89
N ALA A 518 4.06 -21.69 -28.65
CA ALA A 518 3.29 -21.03 -29.71
C ALA A 518 2.70 -21.98 -30.77
N ASN A 519 3.41 -23.06 -31.04
CA ASN A 519 3.01 -24.06 -32.04
C ASN A 519 2.08 -25.16 -31.48
N SER A 520 1.70 -25.08 -30.20
CA SER A 520 0.90 -26.08 -29.49
C SER A 520 -0.39 -25.50 -28.93
N LYS A 521 -0.89 -24.40 -29.52
CA LYS A 521 -2.13 -23.74 -29.08
C LYS A 521 -3.36 -24.65 -29.20
N ASP A 522 -3.34 -25.59 -30.11
CA ASP A 522 -4.32 -26.69 -30.30
C ASP A 522 -4.52 -27.53 -29.02
N LYS A 523 -3.54 -27.52 -28.10
CA LYS A 523 -3.60 -28.22 -26.82
C LYS A 523 -4.37 -27.44 -25.75
N LEU A 524 -4.58 -26.13 -25.95
CA LEU A 524 -5.37 -25.28 -25.01
C LEU A 524 -6.85 -25.44 -25.33
N LEU A 525 -7.64 -25.86 -24.36
CA LEU A 525 -9.07 -26.02 -24.45
C LEU A 525 -9.78 -25.29 -23.30
N VAL A 526 -11.05 -25.02 -23.49
CA VAL A 526 -11.94 -24.55 -22.43
C VAL A 526 -13.10 -25.50 -22.25
N THR A 527 -13.47 -25.79 -21.01
CA THR A 527 -14.67 -26.57 -20.73
C THR A 527 -15.47 -25.94 -19.60
N GLY A 528 -16.77 -26.14 -19.63
CA GLY A 528 -17.69 -25.64 -18.63
C GLY A 528 -18.73 -26.70 -18.23
N SER A 529 -19.33 -26.50 -17.08
CA SER A 529 -20.36 -27.39 -16.57
C SER A 529 -21.57 -26.57 -16.09
N LYS A 530 -22.76 -27.10 -16.33
CA LYS A 530 -24.02 -26.56 -15.79
C LYS A 530 -24.10 -26.64 -14.25
N THR A 531 -23.39 -27.61 -13.67
CA THR A 531 -23.26 -27.80 -12.23
C THR A 531 -21.83 -27.50 -11.82
N LEU A 532 -21.63 -26.76 -10.71
CA LEU A 532 -20.30 -26.44 -10.22
C LEU A 532 -19.51 -27.71 -9.86
N GLN A 533 -18.25 -27.81 -10.29
CA GLN A 533 -17.39 -28.95 -10.07
C GLN A 533 -15.99 -28.49 -9.62
N THR A 534 -15.31 -29.30 -8.80
CA THR A 534 -13.92 -29.02 -8.42
C THR A 534 -12.98 -29.20 -9.62
N PRO A 535 -11.86 -28.47 -9.70
CA PRO A 535 -10.83 -28.69 -10.72
C PRO A 535 -10.37 -30.15 -10.82
N SER A 536 -10.24 -30.87 -9.70
CA SER A 536 -9.92 -32.31 -9.70
C SER A 536 -11.01 -33.18 -10.33
N ARG A 537 -12.27 -32.77 -10.29
CA ARG A 537 -13.35 -33.49 -10.99
C ARG A 537 -13.29 -33.26 -12.48
N PHE A 538 -13.03 -32.03 -12.94
CA PHE A 538 -12.75 -31.72 -14.34
C PHE A 538 -11.55 -32.52 -14.83
N TYR A 539 -10.45 -32.61 -14.06
CA TYR A 539 -9.27 -33.40 -14.39
C TYR A 539 -9.63 -34.87 -14.75
N LYS A 540 -10.49 -35.51 -13.97
CA LYS A 540 -10.92 -36.89 -14.21
C LYS A 540 -11.82 -37.02 -15.44
N GLN A 541 -12.71 -36.03 -15.66
CA GLN A 541 -13.66 -36.06 -16.78
C GLN A 541 -13.00 -35.76 -18.13
N GLU A 542 -11.92 -34.97 -18.12
CA GLU A 542 -11.19 -34.55 -19.33
C GLU A 542 -10.01 -35.46 -19.67
N ASN A 543 -9.99 -36.69 -19.14
CA ASN A 543 -8.97 -37.68 -19.36
C ASN A 543 -7.56 -37.30 -18.94
N ALA A 544 -7.44 -36.76 -17.70
CA ALA A 544 -6.18 -36.45 -17.03
C ALA A 544 -5.24 -35.52 -17.83
N PRO A 545 -5.67 -34.28 -18.16
CA PRO A 545 -4.84 -33.33 -18.89
C PRO A 545 -3.61 -32.90 -18.09
N SER A 546 -2.57 -32.41 -18.76
CA SER A 546 -1.35 -31.94 -18.08
C SER A 546 -1.59 -30.74 -17.17
N VAL A 547 -2.49 -29.83 -17.57
CA VAL A 547 -2.83 -28.62 -16.79
C VAL A 547 -4.33 -28.46 -16.67
N ILE A 548 -4.78 -28.03 -15.48
CA ILE A 548 -6.10 -27.42 -15.27
C ILE A 548 -5.93 -26.12 -14.50
N LEU A 549 -6.51 -25.04 -15.02
CA LEU A 549 -6.61 -23.74 -14.35
C LEU A 549 -8.09 -23.36 -14.22
N ASN A 550 -8.55 -22.91 -13.04
CA ASN A 550 -9.86 -22.30 -12.87
C ASN A 550 -10.04 -21.10 -13.82
N ALA A 551 -11.27 -20.85 -14.32
CA ALA A 551 -11.46 -19.91 -15.40
C ALA A 551 -12.44 -18.76 -15.07
N GLY A 552 -13.61 -18.72 -15.71
CA GLY A 552 -14.54 -17.58 -15.62
C GLY A 552 -15.27 -17.45 -14.28
N PHE A 553 -15.88 -16.29 -14.07
CA PHE A 553 -16.72 -16.02 -12.90
C PHE A 553 -18.01 -16.83 -12.92
N PHE A 554 -18.52 -17.14 -11.75
CA PHE A 554 -19.75 -17.93 -11.58
C PHE A 554 -20.51 -17.52 -10.32
N ASN A 555 -21.77 -17.91 -10.24
CA ASN A 555 -22.60 -17.85 -9.05
C ASN A 555 -23.16 -19.25 -8.74
N LYS A 556 -24.11 -19.35 -7.81
CA LYS A 556 -24.74 -20.62 -7.43
C LYS A 556 -25.48 -21.31 -8.59
N ASP A 557 -25.87 -20.56 -9.62
CA ASP A 557 -26.68 -21.03 -10.76
C ASP A 557 -25.81 -21.43 -11.97
N GLY A 558 -24.47 -21.22 -11.90
CA GLY A 558 -23.52 -21.56 -12.94
C GLY A 558 -22.64 -20.42 -13.39
N SER A 559 -22.08 -20.48 -14.60
CA SER A 559 -21.21 -19.44 -15.13
C SER A 559 -21.96 -18.13 -15.37
N VAL A 560 -21.35 -17.02 -14.96
CA VAL A 560 -21.75 -15.65 -15.30
C VAL A 560 -20.78 -15.00 -16.30
N SER A 561 -19.86 -15.81 -16.84
CA SER A 561 -18.87 -15.46 -17.86
C SER A 561 -19.11 -16.27 -19.12
N SER A 562 -18.83 -15.68 -20.27
CA SER A 562 -18.97 -16.37 -21.56
C SER A 562 -18.03 -17.57 -21.64
N ILE A 563 -18.54 -18.66 -22.17
CA ILE A 563 -17.76 -19.88 -22.46
C ILE A 563 -18.15 -20.34 -23.87
N CYS A 564 -17.16 -20.40 -24.77
CA CYS A 564 -17.33 -20.97 -26.11
C CYS A 564 -16.25 -22.03 -26.32
N SER A 565 -16.66 -23.22 -26.74
CA SER A 565 -15.76 -24.34 -27.04
C SER A 565 -16.17 -24.91 -28.41
N ASP A 566 -15.20 -25.02 -29.34
CA ASP A 566 -15.41 -25.50 -30.72
C ASP A 566 -16.59 -24.79 -31.41
N GLY A 567 -16.66 -23.47 -31.29
CA GLY A 567 -17.72 -22.63 -31.87
C GLY A 567 -19.09 -22.73 -31.18
N LYS A 568 -19.21 -23.53 -30.11
CA LYS A 568 -20.46 -23.71 -29.38
C LYS A 568 -20.45 -22.92 -28.05
N PHE A 569 -21.41 -22.04 -27.87
CA PHE A 569 -21.60 -21.29 -26.61
C PHE A 569 -22.22 -22.19 -25.55
N ILE A 570 -21.53 -22.30 -24.40
CA ILE A 570 -21.99 -23.02 -23.21
C ILE A 570 -22.64 -22.02 -22.23
N ALA A 571 -22.11 -20.79 -22.13
CA ALA A 571 -22.62 -19.72 -21.28
C ALA A 571 -22.35 -18.34 -21.91
N ASP A 572 -23.08 -17.34 -21.48
CA ASP A 572 -22.91 -15.93 -21.84
C ASP A 572 -22.58 -15.06 -20.60
N ASN A 573 -21.99 -13.88 -20.82
CA ASN A 573 -21.76 -12.89 -19.76
C ASN A 573 -23.08 -12.28 -19.25
N LEU A 574 -23.09 -11.85 -17.99
CA LEU A 574 -24.20 -11.05 -17.45
C LEU A 574 -24.34 -9.75 -18.25
N PRO A 575 -25.53 -9.47 -18.84
CA PRO A 575 -25.73 -8.30 -19.68
C PRO A 575 -25.96 -7.00 -18.89
N ALA A 576 -26.26 -7.10 -17.58
CA ALA A 576 -26.58 -5.96 -16.74
C ALA A 576 -26.22 -6.23 -15.28
N VAL A 577 -25.89 -5.16 -14.56
CA VAL A 577 -25.61 -5.20 -13.12
C VAL A 577 -26.23 -3.98 -12.42
N GLY A 578 -26.70 -4.17 -11.19
CA GLY A 578 -27.18 -3.08 -10.34
C GLY A 578 -26.04 -2.42 -9.58
N ARG A 579 -25.99 -1.07 -9.56
CA ARG A 579 -25.11 -0.28 -8.71
C ARG A 579 -25.83 0.95 -8.18
N LYS A 580 -25.43 1.43 -6.99
CA LYS A 580 -25.98 2.67 -6.42
C LYS A 580 -25.18 3.87 -6.92
N TRP A 581 -25.89 4.87 -7.44
CA TRP A 581 -25.37 6.19 -7.72
C TRP A 581 -26.23 7.23 -6.99
N ASN A 582 -25.61 8.13 -6.24
CA ASN A 582 -26.29 9.11 -5.37
C ASN A 582 -27.39 8.48 -4.47
N GLY A 583 -27.09 7.29 -3.94
CA GLY A 583 -28.00 6.56 -3.05
C GLY A 583 -29.11 5.79 -3.75
N VAL A 584 -29.35 6.01 -5.04
CA VAL A 584 -30.38 5.36 -5.86
C VAL A 584 -29.79 4.18 -6.63
N MET A 585 -30.52 3.07 -6.70
CA MET A 585 -30.14 1.90 -7.47
C MET A 585 -30.41 2.14 -8.96
N HIS A 586 -29.37 1.96 -9.78
CA HIS A 586 -29.44 2.06 -11.23
C HIS A 586 -28.96 0.76 -11.90
N THR A 587 -29.46 0.52 -13.11
CA THR A 587 -28.99 -0.59 -13.94
C THR A 587 -27.91 -0.11 -14.90
N TYR A 588 -26.77 -0.77 -14.85
CA TYR A 588 -25.62 -0.55 -15.74
C TYR A 588 -25.49 -1.71 -16.72
N TYR A 589 -24.99 -1.41 -17.92
CA TYR A 589 -24.82 -2.37 -19.00
C TYR A 589 -23.33 -2.46 -19.40
N PRO A 590 -22.48 -3.17 -18.62
CA PRO A 590 -21.06 -3.29 -18.94
C PRO A 590 -20.85 -4.23 -20.12
N THR A 591 -19.91 -3.89 -20.98
CA THR A 591 -19.24 -4.90 -21.80
C THR A 591 -18.27 -5.68 -20.92
N ARG A 592 -18.08 -6.98 -21.18
CA ARG A 592 -17.24 -7.87 -20.35
C ARG A 592 -16.09 -8.44 -21.15
N SER A 593 -14.95 -8.55 -20.49
CA SER A 593 -13.74 -9.13 -21.08
C SER A 593 -13.93 -10.57 -21.53
N VAL A 594 -13.30 -10.89 -22.66
CA VAL A 594 -13.10 -12.24 -23.14
C VAL A 594 -11.66 -12.43 -23.63
N PHE A 595 -11.15 -13.63 -23.46
CA PHE A 595 -9.93 -14.11 -24.11
C PHE A 595 -10.34 -15.11 -25.17
N ASN A 596 -10.12 -14.76 -26.46
CA ASN A 596 -10.37 -15.62 -27.60
C ASN A 596 -9.09 -16.37 -27.96
N PHE A 597 -9.21 -17.64 -28.32
CA PHE A 597 -8.08 -18.41 -28.75
C PHE A 597 -8.45 -19.45 -29.80
N SER A 598 -7.54 -19.67 -30.70
CA SER A 598 -7.54 -20.72 -31.73
C SER A 598 -6.09 -21.09 -32.06
N ASP A 599 -5.89 -22.07 -32.91
CA ASP A 599 -4.55 -22.45 -33.37
C ASP A 599 -3.80 -21.28 -33.98
N LYS A 600 -4.51 -20.36 -34.64
CA LYS A 600 -3.91 -19.24 -35.39
C LYS A 600 -3.74 -17.98 -34.58
N ASN A 601 -4.66 -17.66 -33.67
CA ASN A 601 -4.69 -16.34 -33.04
C ASN A 601 -5.24 -16.39 -31.62
N CYS A 602 -4.71 -15.48 -30.78
CA CYS A 602 -5.23 -15.21 -29.44
C CYS A 602 -5.39 -13.71 -29.28
N SER A 603 -6.52 -13.28 -28.72
CA SER A 603 -6.83 -11.87 -28.53
C SER A 603 -7.71 -11.63 -27.33
N VAL A 604 -7.71 -10.40 -26.83
CA VAL A 604 -8.68 -9.92 -25.82
C VAL A 604 -9.60 -8.87 -26.42
N GLY A 605 -10.80 -8.78 -25.89
CA GLY A 605 -11.77 -7.77 -26.24
C GLY A 605 -12.91 -7.74 -25.26
N TRP A 606 -13.88 -6.89 -25.50
CA TRP A 606 -15.04 -6.73 -24.63
C TRP A 606 -16.29 -7.11 -25.40
N VAL A 607 -17.12 -8.00 -24.86
CA VAL A 607 -18.30 -8.51 -25.53
C VAL A 607 -19.58 -8.03 -24.87
N TYR A 608 -20.62 -7.92 -25.70
CA TYR A 608 -21.98 -7.69 -25.25
C TYR A 608 -22.96 -8.48 -26.14
N GLN A 609 -23.97 -9.05 -25.50
CA GLN A 609 -25.02 -9.77 -26.18
C GLN A 609 -26.30 -8.94 -26.21
N GLN A 610 -26.87 -8.77 -27.40
CA GLN A 610 -28.18 -8.11 -27.61
C GLN A 610 -29.00 -8.85 -28.67
N ASN A 611 -30.26 -9.16 -28.36
CA ASN A 611 -31.20 -9.80 -29.29
C ASN A 611 -30.61 -11.07 -29.94
N GLN A 612 -30.00 -11.95 -29.16
CA GLN A 612 -29.34 -13.19 -29.60
C GLN A 612 -28.10 -12.98 -30.49
N LYS A 613 -27.76 -11.74 -30.83
CA LYS A 613 -26.49 -11.41 -31.51
C LYS A 613 -25.40 -11.10 -30.49
N ARG A 614 -24.17 -11.54 -30.76
CA ARG A 614 -23.01 -11.29 -29.94
C ARG A 614 -22.04 -10.37 -30.68
N TYR A 615 -21.58 -9.33 -29.97
CA TYR A 615 -20.68 -8.32 -30.50
C TYR A 615 -19.41 -8.29 -29.67
N ILE A 616 -18.25 -8.12 -30.35
CA ILE A 616 -16.97 -7.82 -29.71
C ILE A 616 -16.55 -6.41 -30.05
N TYR A 617 -16.09 -5.69 -29.04
CA TYR A 617 -15.66 -4.29 -29.08
C TYR A 617 -14.16 -4.20 -28.81
N GLN A 618 -13.50 -3.20 -29.41
CA GLN A 618 -12.08 -2.90 -29.17
C GLN A 618 -11.87 -2.00 -27.94
N LEU A 619 -12.92 -1.38 -27.43
CA LEU A 619 -12.95 -0.57 -26.23
C LEU A 619 -14.08 -1.03 -25.30
N PRO A 620 -13.93 -0.90 -23.97
CA PRO A 620 -15.01 -1.19 -23.03
C PRO A 620 -16.11 -0.13 -23.12
N SER A 621 -17.32 -0.47 -22.62
CA SER A 621 -18.30 0.55 -22.29
C SER A 621 -17.75 1.37 -21.11
N PHE A 622 -17.46 2.65 -21.32
CA PHE A 622 -16.81 3.52 -20.32
C PHE A 622 -17.72 3.82 -19.12
N ASN A 623 -18.14 2.76 -18.42
CA ASN A 623 -18.84 2.90 -17.16
C ASN A 623 -17.87 3.45 -16.10
N ASP A 624 -18.47 4.05 -15.09
CA ASP A 624 -17.78 4.51 -13.92
C ASP A 624 -18.69 4.23 -12.71
N ILE A 625 -18.12 3.63 -11.67
CA ILE A 625 -18.89 3.31 -10.45
C ILE A 625 -19.35 4.55 -9.68
N PHE A 626 -18.76 5.71 -9.97
CA PHE A 626 -19.07 7.01 -9.37
C PHE A 626 -19.92 7.92 -10.28
N ALA A 627 -20.35 7.44 -11.45
CA ALA A 627 -21.11 8.23 -12.41
C ALA A 627 -22.44 7.56 -12.79
N TYR A 628 -23.33 8.35 -13.41
CA TYR A 628 -24.58 7.85 -13.96
C TYR A 628 -24.32 6.79 -15.05
N PRO A 629 -25.19 5.77 -15.19
CA PRO A 629 -25.01 4.71 -16.18
C PRO A 629 -24.76 5.25 -17.59
N LYS A 630 -23.79 4.69 -18.27
CA LYS A 630 -23.55 4.96 -19.70
C LYS A 630 -24.63 4.27 -20.57
N PRO A 631 -24.80 4.71 -21.83
CA PRO A 631 -25.74 4.07 -22.75
C PRO A 631 -25.48 2.55 -22.86
N LYS A 632 -26.53 1.82 -23.12
CA LYS A 632 -26.44 0.38 -23.40
C LYS A 632 -25.55 0.14 -24.63
N PRO A 633 -24.64 -0.83 -24.61
CA PRO A 633 -23.80 -1.18 -25.76
C PRO A 633 -24.62 -1.47 -27.00
N SER A 634 -24.15 -0.95 -28.14
CA SER A 634 -24.88 -1.00 -29.43
C SER A 634 -23.87 -1.01 -30.58
N GLU A 635 -24.35 -0.98 -31.82
CA GLU A 635 -23.50 -0.84 -33.02
C GLU A 635 -22.72 0.51 -33.08
N LYS A 636 -23.11 1.50 -32.26
CA LYS A 636 -22.46 2.83 -32.21
C LYS A 636 -21.77 3.15 -30.91
N TYR A 637 -21.89 2.32 -29.87
CA TYR A 637 -21.32 2.56 -28.54
C TYR A 637 -20.89 1.25 -27.88
N PRO A 638 -19.69 1.17 -27.28
CA PRO A 638 -18.69 2.22 -27.09
C PRO A 638 -17.85 2.58 -28.32
N ALA A 639 -17.80 1.69 -29.29
CA ALA A 639 -17.17 1.85 -30.59
C ALA A 639 -17.82 0.85 -31.54
N GLU A 640 -17.50 0.94 -32.83
CA GLU A 640 -18.03 0.01 -33.85
C GLU A 640 -17.67 -1.44 -33.52
N PRO A 641 -18.65 -2.31 -33.29
CA PRO A 641 -18.42 -3.72 -32.99
C PRO A 641 -18.22 -4.54 -34.23
N SER A 642 -17.59 -5.70 -34.05
CA SER A 642 -17.64 -6.81 -34.99
C SER A 642 -18.58 -7.92 -34.46
N SER A 643 -19.15 -8.73 -35.36
CA SER A 643 -19.82 -9.96 -34.95
C SER A 643 -18.83 -10.88 -34.26
N TRP A 644 -19.24 -11.46 -33.12
CA TRP A 644 -18.36 -12.29 -32.30
C TRP A 644 -18.79 -13.76 -32.39
N ASN A 645 -17.96 -14.52 -33.13
CA ASN A 645 -18.12 -15.98 -33.36
C ASN A 645 -16.74 -16.65 -33.17
N PRO A 646 -16.24 -16.78 -31.95
CA PRO A 646 -14.94 -17.37 -31.68
C PRO A 646 -14.99 -18.90 -31.86
N GLU A 647 -13.84 -19.49 -32.17
CA GLU A 647 -13.65 -20.93 -32.07
C GLU A 647 -13.67 -21.36 -30.61
N ASN A 648 -12.78 -20.77 -29.81
CA ASN A 648 -12.75 -20.95 -28.38
C ASN A 648 -12.67 -19.58 -27.69
N ALA A 649 -13.38 -19.42 -26.56
CA ALA A 649 -13.34 -18.23 -25.78
C ALA A 649 -13.70 -18.49 -24.32
N ILE A 650 -13.08 -17.73 -23.44
CA ILE A 650 -13.40 -17.67 -22.01
C ILE A 650 -13.62 -16.23 -21.58
N GLY A 651 -14.72 -15.97 -20.90
CA GLY A 651 -14.99 -14.72 -20.21
C GLY A 651 -14.30 -14.67 -18.86
N GLY A 652 -13.92 -13.47 -18.47
CA GLY A 652 -13.25 -13.19 -17.19
C GLY A 652 -13.29 -11.69 -16.93
N GLY A 653 -12.15 -11.15 -16.54
CA GLY A 653 -11.97 -9.70 -16.41
C GLY A 653 -11.33 -9.26 -15.09
N PRO A 654 -10.77 -8.06 -15.13
CA PRO A 654 -10.66 -7.13 -16.26
C PRO A 654 -9.62 -7.59 -17.30
N VAL A 655 -9.64 -6.95 -18.49
CA VAL A 655 -8.48 -6.97 -19.36
C VAL A 655 -7.33 -6.31 -18.62
N LEU A 656 -6.20 -6.99 -18.51
CA LEU A 656 -5.00 -6.52 -17.82
C LEU A 656 -4.03 -5.82 -18.77
N VAL A 657 -3.80 -6.47 -19.94
CA VAL A 657 -2.93 -5.97 -20.99
C VAL A 657 -3.64 -6.14 -22.32
N LYS A 658 -3.63 -5.12 -23.17
CA LYS A 658 -4.13 -5.17 -24.55
C LYS A 658 -3.13 -4.50 -25.49
N ASP A 659 -2.79 -5.21 -26.57
CA ASP A 659 -1.85 -4.73 -27.58
C ASP A 659 -0.53 -4.22 -26.95
N GLY A 660 -0.05 -4.93 -25.93
CA GLY A 660 1.16 -4.59 -25.17
C GLY A 660 0.99 -3.49 -24.12
N ILE A 661 -0.17 -2.84 -23.99
CA ILE A 661 -0.40 -1.75 -23.08
C ILE A 661 -1.20 -2.23 -21.85
N ILE A 662 -0.76 -1.85 -20.63
CA ILE A 662 -1.55 -2.11 -19.41
C ILE A 662 -2.81 -1.26 -19.45
N CYS A 663 -3.98 -1.90 -19.42
CA CYS A 663 -5.27 -1.22 -19.46
C CYS A 663 -6.18 -1.48 -18.26
N ASN A 664 -6.00 -2.49 -17.48
CA ASN A 664 -6.66 -2.78 -16.19
C ASN A 664 -8.09 -2.19 -16.04
N THR A 665 -9.03 -2.66 -16.86
CA THR A 665 -10.36 -2.06 -17.09
C THR A 665 -11.42 -2.45 -16.05
N TRP A 666 -11.05 -2.68 -14.80
CA TRP A 666 -11.98 -3.17 -13.78
C TRP A 666 -13.17 -2.23 -13.51
N ALA A 667 -12.98 -0.91 -13.56
CA ALA A 667 -14.05 0.05 -13.31
C ALA A 667 -15.02 0.14 -14.49
N GLU A 668 -14.48 0.18 -15.71
CA GLU A 668 -15.26 0.21 -16.97
C GLU A 668 -16.13 -1.03 -17.10
N GLU A 669 -15.64 -2.16 -16.61
CA GLU A 669 -16.36 -3.44 -16.60
C GLU A 669 -17.21 -3.64 -15.35
N LEU A 670 -17.22 -2.69 -14.39
CA LEU A 670 -17.91 -2.79 -13.10
C LEU A 670 -17.53 -4.06 -12.32
N LEU A 671 -16.23 -4.40 -12.38
CA LEU A 671 -15.58 -5.48 -11.61
C LEU A 671 -15.00 -4.91 -10.31
N ASP A 672 -15.83 -4.22 -9.57
CA ASP A 672 -15.53 -3.49 -8.34
C ASP A 672 -15.73 -4.35 -7.08
N ASN A 673 -15.60 -3.71 -5.91
CA ASN A 673 -15.80 -4.38 -4.63
C ASN A 673 -17.23 -4.93 -4.47
N ALA A 674 -18.24 -4.24 -5.01
CA ALA A 674 -19.63 -4.73 -5.02
C ALA A 674 -19.81 -5.97 -5.91
N GLY A 675 -18.95 -6.13 -6.92
CA GLY A 675 -18.84 -7.34 -7.73
C GLY A 675 -18.01 -8.46 -7.09
N GLY A 676 -17.39 -8.21 -5.93
CA GLY A 676 -16.57 -9.19 -5.19
C GLY A 676 -15.17 -9.39 -5.73
N ILE A 677 -14.68 -8.53 -6.65
CA ILE A 677 -13.37 -8.70 -7.29
C ILE A 677 -12.23 -8.07 -6.47
N LEU A 678 -12.51 -7.01 -5.71
CA LEU A 678 -11.54 -6.31 -4.86
C LEU A 678 -10.24 -5.97 -5.61
N PRO A 679 -10.31 -5.06 -6.60
CA PRO A 679 -9.20 -4.83 -7.54
C PRO A 679 -7.92 -4.29 -6.89
N MET A 680 -8.07 -3.52 -5.81
CA MET A 680 -6.95 -2.91 -5.07
C MET A 680 -6.41 -3.79 -3.94
N GLU A 681 -7.07 -4.89 -3.61
CA GLU A 681 -6.67 -5.78 -2.52
C GLU A 681 -5.89 -6.98 -3.02
N CYS A 682 -4.90 -7.42 -2.22
CA CYS A 682 -4.13 -8.61 -2.52
C CYS A 682 -4.94 -9.88 -2.22
N HIS A 683 -5.09 -10.72 -3.23
CA HIS A 683 -5.82 -11.99 -3.17
C HIS A 683 -5.13 -13.06 -4.02
N PRO A 684 -5.45 -14.35 -3.82
CA PRO A 684 -5.14 -15.35 -4.85
C PRO A 684 -5.72 -14.92 -6.19
N ARG A 685 -4.93 -15.02 -7.26
CA ARG A 685 -5.33 -14.61 -8.61
C ARG A 685 -5.01 -15.72 -9.62
N SER A 686 -5.82 -15.76 -10.66
CA SER A 686 -5.56 -16.56 -11.88
C SER A 686 -5.68 -15.66 -13.11
N ALA A 687 -4.86 -15.89 -14.11
CA ALA A 687 -4.89 -15.12 -15.36
C ALA A 687 -4.46 -15.98 -16.57
N ILE A 688 -4.85 -15.51 -17.76
CA ILE A 688 -4.39 -16.03 -19.03
C ILE A 688 -3.80 -14.89 -19.87
N GLY A 689 -2.75 -15.16 -20.63
CA GLY A 689 -2.17 -14.20 -21.56
C GLY A 689 -1.50 -14.88 -22.74
N VAL A 690 -1.25 -14.09 -23.78
CA VAL A 690 -0.47 -14.45 -24.96
C VAL A 690 0.68 -13.47 -25.13
N THR A 691 1.87 -14.01 -25.35
CA THR A 691 3.10 -13.23 -25.58
C THR A 691 3.26 -12.79 -27.03
N THR A 692 4.18 -11.87 -27.31
CA THR A 692 4.49 -11.42 -28.68
C THR A 692 4.92 -12.57 -29.60
N ASP A 693 5.67 -13.57 -29.07
CA ASP A 693 6.06 -14.77 -29.83
C ASP A 693 4.99 -15.86 -29.84
N GLY A 694 3.79 -15.56 -29.36
CA GLY A 694 2.61 -16.41 -29.45
C GLY A 694 2.50 -17.51 -28.40
N LYS A 695 3.37 -17.55 -27.39
CA LYS A 695 3.24 -18.48 -26.25
C LYS A 695 2.04 -18.10 -25.39
N ILE A 696 1.37 -19.13 -24.83
CA ILE A 696 0.28 -18.91 -23.87
C ILE A 696 0.83 -19.02 -22.44
N ILE A 697 0.47 -18.06 -21.60
CA ILE A 697 0.80 -18.06 -20.17
C ILE A 697 -0.48 -18.29 -19.37
N LEU A 698 -0.50 -19.35 -18.59
CA LEU A 698 -1.50 -19.64 -17.57
C LEU A 698 -0.88 -19.33 -16.21
N PHE A 699 -1.34 -18.28 -15.56
CA PHE A 699 -0.82 -17.78 -14.28
C PHE A 699 -1.76 -18.16 -13.13
N SER A 700 -1.20 -18.56 -11.99
CA SER A 700 -1.94 -18.63 -10.73
C SER A 700 -1.03 -18.34 -9.55
N CYS A 701 -1.51 -17.57 -8.57
CA CYS A 701 -0.79 -17.30 -7.33
C CYS A 701 -1.60 -17.67 -6.09
N GLU A 702 -0.87 -18.13 -5.07
CA GLU A 702 -1.36 -18.28 -3.71
C GLU A 702 -1.68 -16.90 -3.10
N GLY A 703 -2.50 -16.88 -2.07
CA GLY A 703 -2.75 -15.68 -1.29
C GLY A 703 -3.57 -15.98 -0.04
N ARG A 704 -3.79 -14.94 0.80
CA ARG A 704 -4.47 -15.06 2.10
C ARG A 704 -3.77 -16.01 3.08
N ASN A 705 -2.51 -16.37 2.81
CA ASN A 705 -1.70 -17.22 3.67
C ASN A 705 -0.96 -16.36 4.71
N LYS A 706 -1.57 -16.23 5.88
CA LYS A 706 -1.05 -15.40 6.99
C LYS A 706 0.21 -16.01 7.62
N GLU A 707 0.32 -17.33 7.67
CA GLU A 707 1.45 -18.02 8.29
C GLU A 707 2.75 -17.77 7.52
N GLN A 708 2.69 -17.87 6.20
CA GLN A 708 3.84 -17.62 5.32
C GLN A 708 3.94 -16.16 4.86
N LYS A 709 3.06 -15.29 5.34
CA LYS A 709 2.96 -13.87 4.95
C LYS A 709 2.80 -13.67 3.44
N ILE A 710 2.03 -14.55 2.78
CA ILE A 710 1.75 -14.48 1.34
C ILE A 710 0.33 -13.91 1.16
N PRO A 711 0.19 -12.62 0.85
CA PRO A 711 -1.12 -11.99 0.71
C PRO A 711 -1.80 -12.31 -0.62
N GLY A 712 -1.03 -12.63 -1.66
CA GLY A 712 -1.45 -12.68 -3.05
C GLY A 712 -1.14 -11.39 -3.79
N LEU A 713 -1.80 -11.14 -4.92
CA LEU A 713 -1.60 -9.96 -5.75
C LEU A 713 -2.89 -9.16 -5.90
N ASN A 714 -2.78 -7.83 -6.03
CA ASN A 714 -3.86 -7.00 -6.55
C ASN A 714 -3.83 -6.97 -8.09
N LEU A 715 -4.85 -6.37 -8.73
CA LEU A 715 -4.93 -6.37 -10.19
C LEU A 715 -3.87 -5.47 -10.86
N TYR A 716 -3.36 -4.46 -10.18
CA TYR A 716 -2.27 -3.61 -10.69
C TYR A 716 -0.95 -4.38 -10.74
N GLN A 717 -0.65 -5.15 -9.70
CA GLN A 717 0.53 -6.04 -9.67
C GLN A 717 0.40 -7.15 -10.72
N LEU A 718 -0.78 -7.78 -10.81
CA LEU A 718 -1.02 -8.84 -11.79
C LEU A 718 -0.84 -8.35 -13.24
N ALA A 719 -1.34 -7.14 -13.55
CA ALA A 719 -1.15 -6.54 -14.88
C ALA A 719 0.32 -6.31 -15.20
N ARG A 720 1.11 -5.80 -14.24
CA ARG A 720 2.56 -5.62 -14.41
C ARG A 720 3.29 -6.96 -14.56
N VAL A 721 2.93 -7.97 -13.78
CA VAL A 721 3.50 -9.33 -13.91
C VAL A 721 3.23 -9.88 -15.29
N MET A 722 2.00 -9.82 -15.79
CA MET A 722 1.66 -10.33 -17.12
C MET A 722 2.40 -9.56 -18.23
N LYS A 723 2.51 -8.24 -18.10
CA LYS A 723 3.29 -7.40 -19.03
C LYS A 723 4.79 -7.75 -18.97
N SER A 724 5.38 -7.92 -17.80
CA SER A 724 6.80 -8.27 -17.64
C SER A 724 7.13 -9.65 -18.21
N LEU A 725 6.18 -10.58 -18.18
CA LEU A 725 6.26 -11.90 -18.82
C LEU A 725 6.09 -11.84 -20.35
N GLY A 726 6.03 -10.64 -20.95
CA GLY A 726 5.95 -10.43 -22.38
C GLY A 726 4.56 -10.57 -22.98
N CYS A 727 3.50 -10.61 -22.17
CA CYS A 727 2.14 -10.68 -22.68
C CYS A 727 1.77 -9.40 -23.44
N VAL A 728 1.31 -9.54 -24.67
CA VAL A 728 0.69 -8.47 -25.46
C VAL A 728 -0.82 -8.41 -25.23
N ASN A 729 -1.44 -9.53 -24.89
CA ASN A 729 -2.82 -9.59 -24.44
C ASN A 729 -2.92 -10.47 -23.19
N ALA A 730 -3.59 -9.97 -22.16
CA ALA A 730 -3.80 -10.70 -20.91
C ALA A 730 -5.10 -10.31 -20.22
N MET A 731 -5.72 -11.27 -19.54
CA MET A 731 -6.99 -11.10 -18.84
C MET A 731 -6.95 -11.81 -17.50
N ASN A 732 -7.49 -11.16 -16.47
CA ASN A 732 -7.72 -11.80 -15.18
C ASN A 732 -8.89 -12.81 -15.27
N LEU A 733 -8.77 -13.88 -14.52
CA LEU A 733 -9.78 -14.91 -14.35
C LEU A 733 -10.37 -14.85 -12.95
N ASP A 734 -11.27 -15.77 -12.60
CA ASP A 734 -11.79 -15.86 -11.24
C ASP A 734 -10.66 -16.18 -10.25
N GLY A 735 -10.72 -15.50 -9.09
CA GLY A 735 -9.66 -15.50 -8.09
C GLY A 735 -10.12 -15.97 -6.71
N GLY A 736 -9.38 -15.54 -5.68
CA GLY A 736 -9.71 -15.87 -4.30
C GLY A 736 -9.71 -17.36 -4.04
N GLY A 737 -10.75 -17.88 -3.40
CA GLY A 737 -10.88 -19.31 -3.11
C GLY A 737 -11.01 -20.22 -4.34
N SER A 738 -11.27 -19.64 -5.53
CA SER A 738 -11.35 -20.38 -6.79
C SER A 738 -9.98 -20.62 -7.42
N SER A 739 -8.94 -19.81 -7.09
CA SER A 739 -7.59 -19.95 -7.65
C SER A 739 -7.04 -21.34 -7.42
N CYS A 740 -6.84 -22.08 -8.50
CA CYS A 740 -6.36 -23.45 -8.45
C CYS A 740 -5.69 -23.81 -9.77
N LEU A 741 -4.41 -24.11 -9.74
CA LEU A 741 -3.63 -24.66 -10.84
C LEU A 741 -3.27 -26.10 -10.51
N LEU A 742 -3.77 -27.04 -11.30
CA LEU A 742 -3.40 -28.46 -11.21
C LEU A 742 -2.38 -28.77 -12.30
N ILE A 743 -1.32 -29.45 -11.92
CA ILE A 743 -0.34 -30.05 -12.82
C ILE A 743 -0.40 -31.58 -12.62
N ASN A 744 -0.72 -32.32 -13.69
CA ASN A 744 -0.94 -33.77 -13.61
C ASN A 744 -1.89 -34.17 -12.46
N GLY A 745 -2.97 -33.38 -12.25
CA GLY A 745 -3.99 -33.59 -11.24
C GLY A 745 -3.62 -33.18 -9.81
N LYS A 746 -2.41 -32.67 -9.56
CA LYS A 746 -1.97 -32.21 -8.25
C LYS A 746 -1.93 -30.67 -8.20
N PRO A 747 -2.49 -30.03 -7.15
CA PRO A 747 -2.40 -28.58 -7.00
C PRO A 747 -0.95 -28.16 -6.70
N VAL A 748 -0.50 -27.08 -7.34
CA VAL A 748 0.87 -26.54 -7.14
C VAL A 748 1.01 -25.76 -5.82
N PHE A 749 -0.10 -25.33 -5.24
CA PHE A 749 -0.18 -24.76 -3.89
C PHE A 749 -1.54 -25.09 -3.26
N ALA A 750 -1.64 -24.91 -1.94
CA ALA A 750 -2.89 -25.16 -1.21
C ALA A 750 -3.94 -24.08 -1.55
N PRO A 751 -5.19 -24.47 -1.88
CA PRO A 751 -6.26 -23.51 -2.07
C PRO A 751 -6.52 -22.68 -0.81
N SER A 752 -6.77 -21.38 -0.96
CA SER A 752 -6.93 -20.45 0.19
C SER A 752 -8.15 -20.76 1.08
N ASP A 753 -9.14 -21.53 0.60
CA ASP A 753 -10.29 -22.01 1.37
C ASP A 753 -10.01 -23.34 2.09
N GLY A 754 -8.75 -23.81 2.11
CA GLY A 754 -8.33 -25.11 2.66
C GLY A 754 -8.73 -26.31 1.82
N LYS A 755 -9.57 -26.14 0.80
CA LYS A 755 -10.01 -27.14 -0.18
C LYS A 755 -10.32 -26.51 -1.51
N GLN A 756 -10.30 -27.32 -2.58
CA GLN A 756 -10.71 -26.83 -3.89
C GLN A 756 -12.17 -26.40 -3.88
N ARG A 757 -12.41 -25.18 -4.37
CA ARG A 757 -13.77 -24.68 -4.61
C ARG A 757 -14.34 -25.31 -5.89
N ALA A 758 -15.63 -25.63 -5.87
CA ALA A 758 -16.33 -26.00 -7.10
C ALA A 758 -16.53 -24.77 -7.97
N VAL A 759 -16.15 -24.84 -9.22
CA VAL A 759 -16.17 -23.77 -10.24
C VAL A 759 -17.01 -24.18 -11.45
N ALA A 760 -17.43 -23.20 -12.25
CA ALA A 760 -18.27 -23.46 -13.44
C ALA A 760 -17.46 -23.80 -14.69
N SER A 761 -16.18 -23.39 -14.76
CA SER A 761 -15.35 -23.58 -15.96
C SER A 761 -13.86 -23.69 -15.61
N VAL A 762 -13.12 -24.33 -16.47
CA VAL A 762 -11.66 -24.44 -16.40
C VAL A 762 -11.02 -24.30 -17.78
N LEU A 763 -9.77 -23.85 -17.80
CA LEU A 763 -8.85 -23.97 -18.93
C LEU A 763 -8.03 -25.26 -18.76
N ILE A 764 -7.76 -25.93 -19.87
CA ILE A 764 -7.15 -27.26 -19.92
C ILE A 764 -6.01 -27.22 -20.91
N VAL A 765 -4.87 -27.90 -20.61
CA VAL A 765 -3.83 -28.22 -21.58
C VAL A 765 -3.70 -29.74 -21.63
N LYS A 766 -3.96 -30.33 -22.82
CA LYS A 766 -3.89 -31.77 -23.09
C LYS A 766 -2.57 -32.19 -23.72
#